data_d1ae9de7e2d11e08b5f29feb75dfecbe
#
_entry.id   d1ae9de7e2d11e08b5f29feb75dfecbe
#
_cell.length_a   1.000
_cell.length_b   1.000
_cell.length_c   1.000
_cell.angle_alpha   90.00
_cell.angle_beta   90.00
_cell.angle_gamma   90.00
#
_symmetry.space_group_name_H-M   'P 1'
#
loop_
_entity.id
_entity.type
_entity.pdbx_description
1 polymer ?
#
loop_
_entity_poly.entity_id
_entity_poly.type
_entity_poly.pdbx_seq_one_letter_code
_entity_poly.pdbx_strand_id
1 'polypeptide(L)'
;MSTGETQFQTGGGITVSLAASTVDGNAEIENLVDRLDEARGVLLSSSYEYPGRYTRWDMGFADPPLAITSRAQDIWVSALNERGTVLLEPVYEALAALGSTAGIVDLRHEPGDAAGAVVCRVERADRRFEEEDRSRQPSTFTVVRALVNLFSCDDPHLGLYGAFGYDLAFQFEPIALTLPRPAEQRDLVLYLPDDLLIVDHEGGIAQRFRYDFAVDGRSTAGLAGGGARVLYEPDFELEASCDHEPGGYAAGVRAAHEYFARGDLFEVVTSQMFSEPCIESPAELFRRLKEQNPAPYGFLINLGPASAGRGEHSVAGESGEWLIGASPEMYVRVEGERVETCPISGTIARGQDPIDDASQILALLNSAKDESELTMCTDVDRNDKSRICVPGSVKVIGRRQIEMYSRLIHTVDHVEGRLRSGFDALDAFLSHTWAVTVTGAPKTAAMMFLEQHERTARAWYGGAVGKVGFDGSLNTGLTLRTIRVADGHAEVRVGATLLWDSEPDEEESETELKASAFLDAIRRPRSAAATGVAASVPSDRRVLLVDHLDSFVHTLANYLRQTGATVVTRRAGFPTEEISADNFDLIVLSPGPGRPDDFSIGPVVRASLDAGLPLFGVCLGLQGIVEYFGGELGQLSTPMHGKPSAIRILGGHLLDGLPKEFRAGRYHSLFARRSEVPDSLEVTAVSLDDDIVMAVEHRELPVAAVQFHPESIMSLDDGVGLALIRNAVDRLVPGWRAG
;
A
#
# COMPACT_ATOMS: atom_id res chain seq x y z
N MET A 1 1.68 -33.85 -5.02
CA MET A 1 1.50 -33.59 -6.46
C MET A 1 2.89 -33.43 -7.05
N SER A 2 3.19 -34.00 -8.22
CA SER A 2 4.55 -34.10 -8.74
C SER A 2 5.16 -32.70 -8.94
N THR A 3 6.27 -32.43 -8.28
CA THR A 3 7.17 -31.31 -8.56
C THR A 3 7.72 -31.52 -9.96
N GLY A 4 7.19 -30.79 -10.94
CA GLY A 4 7.74 -30.75 -12.28
C GLY A 4 9.02 -29.95 -12.24
N GLU A 5 10.18 -30.59 -12.36
CA GLU A 5 11.44 -29.91 -12.60
C GLU A 5 11.50 -29.53 -14.09
N THR A 6 11.63 -28.24 -14.37
CA THR A 6 11.75 -27.70 -15.74
C THR A 6 13.16 -27.19 -15.94
N GLN A 7 13.76 -27.46 -17.09
CA GLN A 7 15.11 -26.98 -17.42
C GLN A 7 15.08 -26.18 -18.72
N PHE A 8 15.79 -25.04 -18.72
CA PHE A 8 15.93 -24.19 -19.90
C PHE A 8 17.34 -23.55 -19.94
N GLN A 9 17.69 -22.92 -21.06
CA GLN A 9 18.91 -22.17 -21.21
C GLN A 9 18.62 -20.68 -21.35
N THR A 10 19.45 -19.85 -20.74
CA THR A 10 19.45 -18.39 -20.93
C THR A 10 20.12 -18.00 -22.24
N GLY A 11 19.91 -16.77 -22.70
CA GLY A 11 20.58 -16.23 -23.88
C GLY A 11 22.11 -16.23 -23.79
N GLY A 12 22.67 -16.15 -22.57
CA GLY A 12 24.10 -16.28 -22.32
C GLY A 12 24.60 -17.72 -22.15
N GLY A 13 23.74 -18.73 -22.36
CA GLY A 13 24.14 -20.15 -22.30
C GLY A 13 24.19 -20.76 -20.90
N ILE A 14 23.68 -20.08 -19.88
CA ILE A 14 23.53 -20.61 -18.52
C ILE A 14 22.33 -21.57 -18.52
N THR A 15 22.53 -22.79 -18.04
CA THR A 15 21.43 -23.75 -17.84
C THR A 15 20.74 -23.47 -16.50
N VAL A 16 19.43 -23.33 -16.53
CA VAL A 16 18.59 -23.08 -15.35
C VAL A 16 17.69 -24.27 -15.10
N SER A 17 17.73 -24.83 -13.89
CA SER A 17 16.80 -25.84 -13.42
C SER A 17 15.80 -25.18 -12.47
N LEU A 18 14.51 -25.24 -12.78
CA LEU A 18 13.43 -24.65 -12.01
C LEU A 18 12.61 -25.73 -11.29
N ALA A 19 12.45 -25.57 -9.99
CA ALA A 19 11.51 -26.35 -9.18
C ALA A 19 10.44 -25.43 -8.59
N ALA A 20 9.17 -25.75 -8.87
CA ALA A 20 8.04 -25.00 -8.31
C ALA A 20 7.27 -25.85 -7.28
N SER A 21 6.85 -25.26 -6.17
CA SER A 21 6.07 -25.90 -5.12
C SER A 21 4.96 -24.97 -4.62
N THR A 22 3.80 -25.56 -4.31
CA THR A 22 2.71 -24.83 -3.64
C THR A 22 3.01 -24.72 -2.14
N VAL A 23 2.76 -23.54 -1.57
CA VAL A 23 3.04 -23.22 -0.17
C VAL A 23 1.85 -22.52 0.49
N ASP A 24 1.90 -22.34 1.82
CA ASP A 24 0.97 -21.46 2.54
C ASP A 24 1.41 -20.01 2.37
N GLY A 25 0.68 -19.26 1.54
CA GLY A 25 1.05 -17.89 1.18
C GLY A 25 1.17 -16.95 2.38
N ASN A 26 0.23 -16.98 3.30
CA ASN A 26 0.22 -16.09 4.46
C ASN A 26 1.40 -16.38 5.39
N ALA A 27 1.63 -17.65 5.72
CA ALA A 27 2.74 -18.04 6.58
C ALA A 27 4.10 -17.71 5.95
N GLU A 28 4.27 -17.96 4.64
CA GLU A 28 5.53 -17.69 3.94
C GLU A 28 5.81 -16.19 3.77
N ILE A 29 4.78 -15.34 3.55
CA ILE A 29 4.94 -13.89 3.51
C ILE A 29 5.40 -13.36 4.88
N GLU A 30 4.75 -13.78 5.98
CA GLU A 30 5.14 -13.35 7.32
C GLU A 30 6.58 -13.79 7.66
N ASN A 31 6.94 -15.03 7.33
CA ASN A 31 8.32 -15.51 7.48
C ASN A 31 9.31 -14.68 6.64
N LEU A 32 8.93 -14.29 5.42
CA LEU A 32 9.78 -13.46 4.58
C LEU A 32 9.94 -12.05 5.15
N VAL A 33 8.86 -11.44 5.64
CA VAL A 33 8.90 -10.12 6.28
C VAL A 33 9.85 -10.13 7.47
N ASP A 34 9.76 -11.14 8.36
CA ASP A 34 10.68 -11.28 9.51
C ASP A 34 12.14 -11.48 9.06
N ARG A 35 12.37 -12.27 8.02
CA ARG A 35 13.72 -12.48 7.48
C ARG A 35 14.34 -11.21 6.91
N LEU A 36 13.56 -10.31 6.33
CA LEU A 36 14.04 -9.06 5.75
C LEU A 36 14.53 -8.05 6.81
N ASP A 37 14.26 -8.25 8.09
CA ASP A 37 14.92 -7.48 9.15
C ASP A 37 16.43 -7.78 9.25
N GLU A 38 16.85 -9.00 8.88
CA GLU A 38 18.22 -9.46 9.05
C GLU A 38 18.94 -9.85 7.75
N ALA A 39 18.18 -10.16 6.70
CA ALA A 39 18.70 -10.67 5.44
C ALA A 39 18.43 -9.70 4.29
N ARG A 40 19.42 -9.51 3.41
CA ARG A 40 19.23 -8.79 2.15
C ARG A 40 18.12 -9.45 1.34
N GLY A 41 17.30 -8.64 0.69
CA GLY A 41 16.21 -9.15 -0.12
C GLY A 41 15.14 -8.12 -0.41
N VAL A 42 14.10 -8.57 -1.05
CA VAL A 42 13.00 -7.73 -1.54
C VAL A 42 11.67 -8.42 -1.29
N LEU A 43 10.70 -7.67 -0.82
CA LEU A 43 9.28 -7.98 -0.91
C LEU A 43 8.60 -6.84 -1.66
N LEU A 44 8.02 -7.12 -2.81
CA LEU A 44 7.11 -6.25 -3.54
C LEU A 44 5.69 -6.72 -3.25
N SER A 45 4.80 -5.81 -2.87
CA SER A 45 3.46 -6.13 -2.39
C SER A 45 2.43 -5.20 -3.00
N SER A 46 1.49 -5.73 -3.77
CA SER A 46 0.33 -4.97 -4.24
C SER A 46 -0.88 -5.29 -3.37
N SER A 47 -1.28 -4.35 -2.54
CA SER A 47 -2.44 -4.48 -1.65
C SER A 47 -3.67 -3.69 -2.13
N TYR A 48 -3.56 -3.03 -3.29
CA TYR A 48 -4.59 -2.21 -3.91
C TYR A 48 -5.05 -2.82 -5.23
N GLU A 49 -6.35 -2.81 -5.48
CA GLU A 49 -6.95 -3.34 -6.70
C GLU A 49 -7.65 -2.25 -7.48
N TYR A 50 -7.38 -2.19 -8.79
CA TYR A 50 -8.08 -1.33 -9.71
C TYR A 50 -8.30 -2.07 -11.04
N PRO A 51 -9.55 -2.23 -11.52
CA PRO A 51 -9.85 -3.02 -12.70
C PRO A 51 -9.02 -2.63 -13.93
N GLY A 52 -8.33 -3.60 -14.52
CA GLY A 52 -7.50 -3.42 -15.71
C GLY A 52 -6.15 -2.72 -15.47
N ARG A 53 -5.81 -2.38 -14.22
CA ARG A 53 -4.57 -1.69 -13.89
C ARG A 53 -3.75 -2.39 -12.80
N TYR A 54 -4.36 -2.64 -11.65
CA TYR A 54 -3.70 -3.24 -10.50
C TYR A 54 -4.45 -4.47 -10.00
N THR A 55 -3.71 -5.52 -9.68
CA THR A 55 -4.21 -6.72 -9.00
C THR A 55 -3.45 -6.91 -7.69
N ARG A 56 -4.01 -7.70 -6.78
CA ARG A 56 -3.38 -7.97 -5.48
C ARG A 56 -2.44 -9.16 -5.55
N TRP A 57 -1.16 -8.91 -5.33
CA TRP A 57 -0.12 -9.94 -5.32
C TRP A 57 1.03 -9.57 -4.38
N ASP A 58 1.76 -10.56 -3.90
CA ASP A 58 3.04 -10.41 -3.22
C ASP A 58 4.11 -11.22 -3.95
N MET A 59 5.31 -10.66 -4.08
CA MET A 59 6.46 -11.30 -4.71
C MET A 59 7.73 -10.94 -3.94
N GLY A 60 8.50 -11.94 -3.49
CA GLY A 60 9.69 -11.60 -2.73
C GLY A 60 10.60 -12.77 -2.42
N PHE A 61 11.77 -12.42 -1.88
CA PHE A 61 12.85 -13.34 -1.54
C PHE A 61 13.77 -12.73 -0.50
N ALA A 62 14.57 -13.57 0.15
CA ALA A 62 15.68 -13.18 0.99
C ALA A 62 16.91 -14.03 0.66
N ASP A 63 18.12 -13.52 0.98
CA ASP A 63 19.40 -14.17 0.72
C ASP A 63 19.71 -14.43 -0.78
N PRO A 64 19.56 -13.44 -1.67
CA PRO A 64 19.83 -13.61 -3.11
C PRO A 64 21.31 -13.96 -3.35
N PRO A 65 21.66 -14.71 -4.41
CA PRO A 65 23.05 -15.04 -4.73
C PRO A 65 23.88 -13.85 -5.21
N LEU A 66 23.27 -12.89 -5.95
CA LEU A 66 23.99 -11.73 -6.48
C LEU A 66 23.31 -10.42 -6.09
N ALA A 67 24.14 -9.40 -5.84
CA ALA A 67 23.77 -8.00 -5.76
C ALA A 67 24.50 -7.19 -6.81
N ILE A 68 23.80 -6.28 -7.48
CA ILE A 68 24.34 -5.27 -8.37
C ILE A 68 24.17 -3.93 -7.66
N THR A 69 25.27 -3.26 -7.35
CA THR A 69 25.25 -1.94 -6.74
C THR A 69 25.99 -0.94 -7.60
N SER A 70 25.55 0.32 -7.62
CA SER A 70 26.28 1.38 -8.28
C SER A 70 26.36 2.65 -7.45
N ARG A 71 27.41 3.42 -7.70
CA ARG A 71 27.58 4.77 -7.23
C ARG A 71 28.25 5.59 -8.33
N ALA A 72 27.56 6.60 -8.82
CA ALA A 72 28.00 7.36 -9.98
C ALA A 72 28.32 6.42 -11.16
N GLN A 73 29.57 6.27 -11.53
CA GLN A 73 30.03 5.45 -12.65
C GLN A 73 30.63 4.10 -12.22
N ASP A 74 30.84 3.90 -10.92
CA ASP A 74 31.41 2.66 -10.39
C ASP A 74 30.30 1.63 -10.11
N ILE A 75 30.54 0.39 -10.51
CA ILE A 75 29.55 -0.68 -10.42
C ILE A 75 30.22 -1.94 -9.88
N TRP A 76 29.51 -2.59 -8.96
CA TRP A 76 29.91 -3.85 -8.33
C TRP A 76 28.82 -4.89 -8.57
N VAL A 77 29.19 -6.06 -9.07
CA VAL A 77 28.36 -7.26 -9.10
C VAL A 77 28.95 -8.23 -8.08
N SER A 78 28.35 -8.29 -6.91
CA SER A 78 28.88 -9.00 -5.75
C SER A 78 28.16 -10.32 -5.54
N ALA A 79 28.92 -11.41 -5.35
CA ALA A 79 28.35 -12.66 -4.82
C ALA A 79 28.08 -12.48 -3.33
N LEU A 80 26.86 -12.80 -2.91
CA LEU A 80 26.43 -12.66 -1.52
C LEU A 80 26.53 -13.97 -0.73
N ASN A 81 26.70 -15.09 -1.42
CA ASN A 81 26.84 -16.44 -0.87
C ASN A 81 27.59 -17.35 -1.84
N GLU A 82 27.79 -18.62 -1.48
CA GLU A 82 28.51 -19.59 -2.32
C GLU A 82 27.86 -19.77 -3.70
N ARG A 83 26.53 -19.69 -3.79
CA ARG A 83 25.80 -19.84 -5.06
C ARG A 83 26.14 -18.71 -6.03
N GLY A 84 26.28 -17.49 -5.52
CA GLY A 84 26.66 -16.33 -6.31
C GLY A 84 28.05 -16.45 -6.95
N THR A 85 28.99 -17.13 -6.30
CA THR A 85 30.35 -17.31 -6.85
C THR A 85 30.40 -18.08 -8.18
N VAL A 86 29.39 -18.92 -8.43
CA VAL A 86 29.26 -19.67 -9.67
C VAL A 86 28.96 -18.72 -10.84
N LEU A 87 28.28 -17.61 -10.56
CA LEU A 87 27.78 -16.67 -11.55
C LEU A 87 28.75 -15.50 -11.83
N LEU A 88 29.80 -15.30 -11.03
CA LEU A 88 30.74 -14.18 -11.24
C LEU A 88 31.53 -14.30 -12.53
N GLU A 89 31.99 -15.49 -12.90
CA GLU A 89 32.77 -15.68 -14.11
C GLU A 89 31.96 -15.40 -15.39
N PRO A 90 30.74 -15.96 -15.58
CA PRO A 90 29.88 -15.58 -16.69
C PRO A 90 29.56 -14.09 -16.77
N VAL A 91 29.39 -13.42 -15.61
CA VAL A 91 29.19 -11.97 -15.54
C VAL A 91 30.43 -11.24 -16.04
N TYR A 92 31.63 -11.63 -15.56
CA TYR A 92 32.88 -11.03 -16.00
C TYR A 92 33.08 -11.18 -17.50
N GLU A 93 32.88 -12.38 -18.05
CA GLU A 93 33.00 -12.65 -19.48
C GLU A 93 32.02 -11.83 -20.34
N ALA A 94 30.75 -11.71 -19.88
CA ALA A 94 29.73 -10.90 -20.56
C ALA A 94 30.12 -9.41 -20.60
N LEU A 95 30.67 -8.85 -19.50
CA LEU A 95 31.14 -7.47 -19.44
C LEU A 95 32.43 -7.27 -20.24
N ALA A 96 33.37 -8.22 -20.18
CA ALA A 96 34.62 -8.20 -20.95
C ALA A 96 34.36 -8.21 -22.48
N ALA A 97 33.34 -8.95 -22.93
CA ALA A 97 32.94 -9.02 -24.33
C ALA A 97 32.44 -7.67 -24.88
N LEU A 98 31.82 -6.83 -24.02
CA LEU A 98 31.40 -5.47 -24.40
C LEU A 98 32.60 -4.51 -24.47
N GLY A 99 33.51 -4.60 -23.52
CA GLY A 99 34.75 -3.86 -23.47
C GLY A 99 34.61 -2.33 -23.48
N SER A 100 35.70 -1.64 -23.83
CA SER A 100 35.74 -0.17 -23.85
C SER A 100 34.85 0.48 -24.92
N THR A 101 34.43 -0.26 -25.94
CA THR A 101 33.50 0.26 -26.95
C THR A 101 32.12 0.56 -26.39
N ALA A 102 31.73 -0.13 -25.33
CA ALA A 102 30.52 0.13 -24.54
C ALA A 102 30.79 1.03 -23.30
N GLY A 103 31.96 1.61 -23.18
CA GLY A 103 32.37 2.46 -22.06
C GLY A 103 32.82 1.71 -20.83
N ILE A 104 32.91 0.36 -20.86
CA ILE A 104 33.35 -0.44 -19.70
C ILE A 104 34.87 -0.37 -19.59
N VAL A 105 35.33 0.14 -18.46
CA VAL A 105 36.75 0.27 -18.10
C VAL A 105 36.99 -0.30 -16.71
N ASP A 106 38.26 -0.49 -16.35
CA ASP A 106 38.69 -0.98 -15.03
C ASP A 106 37.99 -2.28 -14.59
N LEU A 107 37.62 -3.14 -15.57
CA LEU A 107 36.94 -4.41 -15.28
C LEU A 107 37.94 -5.38 -14.60
N ARG A 108 37.57 -5.86 -13.42
CA ARG A 108 38.37 -6.76 -12.62
C ARG A 108 37.56 -7.62 -11.66
N HIS A 109 38.16 -8.73 -11.22
CA HIS A 109 37.69 -9.43 -10.04
C HIS A 109 38.29 -8.79 -8.79
N GLU A 110 37.46 -8.56 -7.78
CA GLU A 110 37.92 -8.20 -6.44
C GLU A 110 37.65 -9.36 -5.47
N PRO A 111 38.65 -9.73 -4.61
CA PRO A 111 38.38 -10.64 -3.52
C PRO A 111 37.45 -9.95 -2.53
N GLY A 112 36.33 -10.60 -2.18
CA GLY A 112 35.38 -10.16 -1.15
C GLY A 112 35.45 -11.07 0.08
N ASP A 113 34.83 -10.65 1.18
CA ASP A 113 34.91 -11.35 2.48
C ASP A 113 34.34 -12.78 2.47
N ALA A 114 33.39 -13.07 1.63
CA ALA A 114 32.77 -14.41 1.55
C ALA A 114 32.81 -14.99 0.14
N ALA A 115 32.72 -14.20 -0.92
CA ALA A 115 32.40 -14.71 -2.24
C ALA A 115 32.94 -13.91 -3.44
N GLY A 116 33.55 -12.74 -3.25
CA GLY A 116 34.12 -11.91 -4.32
C GLY A 116 33.09 -11.05 -5.09
N ALA A 117 33.64 -10.20 -5.96
CA ALA A 117 32.85 -9.33 -6.83
C ALA A 117 33.50 -9.15 -8.20
N VAL A 118 32.70 -8.83 -9.21
CA VAL A 118 33.15 -8.25 -10.47
C VAL A 118 32.90 -6.74 -10.40
N VAL A 119 33.98 -5.98 -10.61
CA VAL A 119 33.94 -4.51 -10.48
C VAL A 119 34.31 -3.88 -11.81
N CYS A 120 33.60 -2.85 -12.19
CA CYS A 120 33.92 -2.05 -13.36
C CYS A 120 33.49 -0.60 -13.18
N ARG A 121 34.03 0.26 -14.04
CA ARG A 121 33.56 1.64 -14.22
C ARG A 121 32.98 1.78 -15.62
N VAL A 122 31.90 2.56 -15.77
CA VAL A 122 31.38 2.92 -17.09
C VAL A 122 31.66 4.39 -17.35
N GLU A 123 32.57 4.65 -18.30
CA GLU A 123 32.90 6.04 -18.67
C GLU A 123 31.80 6.62 -19.58
N ARG A 124 31.52 7.91 -19.38
CA ARG A 124 30.65 8.65 -20.26
C ARG A 124 31.25 8.73 -21.66
N ALA A 125 30.42 8.63 -22.69
CA ALA A 125 30.89 8.80 -24.04
C ALA A 125 31.18 10.28 -24.33
N ASP A 126 32.30 10.58 -24.98
CA ASP A 126 32.65 11.92 -25.44
C ASP A 126 31.77 12.42 -26.60
N ARG A 127 30.99 11.53 -27.23
CA ARG A 127 30.11 11.87 -28.36
C ARG A 127 28.72 12.26 -27.88
N ARG A 128 28.08 13.18 -28.61
CA ARG A 128 26.65 13.46 -28.44
C ARG A 128 25.82 12.34 -29.08
N PHE A 129 24.77 11.94 -28.39
CA PHE A 129 23.73 11.04 -28.88
C PHE A 129 22.57 11.85 -29.43
N GLU A 130 21.85 11.30 -30.41
CA GLU A 130 20.52 11.80 -30.75
C GLU A 130 19.58 11.56 -29.55
N GLU A 131 18.57 12.41 -29.37
CA GLU A 131 17.70 12.37 -28.18
C GLU A 131 16.94 11.02 -28.08
N GLU A 132 16.63 10.41 -29.22
CA GLU A 132 16.00 9.09 -29.29
C GLU A 132 16.92 7.94 -28.82
N ASP A 133 18.23 8.07 -29.02
CA ASP A 133 19.24 7.07 -28.63
C ASP A 133 19.89 7.37 -27.28
N ARG A 134 19.44 8.40 -26.60
CA ARG A 134 20.02 8.87 -25.34
C ARG A 134 20.02 7.82 -24.23
N SER A 135 18.97 6.97 -24.18
CA SER A 135 18.86 5.83 -23.25
C SER A 135 19.94 4.77 -23.42
N ARG A 136 20.67 4.79 -24.55
CA ARG A 136 21.71 3.82 -24.94
C ARG A 136 23.13 4.33 -24.72
N GLN A 137 23.28 5.56 -24.25
CA GLN A 137 24.61 6.05 -23.92
C GLN A 137 25.22 5.22 -22.79
N PRO A 138 26.57 5.06 -22.75
CA PRO A 138 27.26 4.37 -21.69
C PRO A 138 26.89 4.92 -20.30
N SER A 139 26.43 4.05 -19.43
CA SER A 139 25.93 4.36 -18.09
C SER A 139 25.90 3.09 -17.24
N THR A 140 25.51 3.17 -15.99
CA THR A 140 25.20 2.00 -15.14
C THR A 140 24.28 1.00 -15.86
N PHE A 141 23.35 1.48 -16.68
CA PHE A 141 22.44 0.63 -17.44
C PHE A 141 23.11 -0.19 -18.54
N THR A 142 24.33 0.14 -18.96
CA THR A 142 25.13 -0.74 -19.83
C THR A 142 25.39 -2.09 -19.16
N VAL A 143 25.74 -2.06 -17.87
CA VAL A 143 25.94 -3.29 -17.09
C VAL A 143 24.63 -4.01 -16.83
N VAL A 144 23.56 -3.29 -16.46
CA VAL A 144 22.23 -3.88 -16.26
C VAL A 144 21.76 -4.59 -17.53
N ARG A 145 21.90 -3.97 -18.73
CA ARG A 145 21.56 -4.60 -20.03
C ARG A 145 22.39 -5.85 -20.30
N ALA A 146 23.69 -5.81 -19.97
CA ALA A 146 24.56 -6.98 -20.14
C ALA A 146 24.06 -8.16 -19.30
N LEU A 147 23.65 -7.91 -18.06
CA LEU A 147 23.09 -8.94 -17.18
C LEU A 147 21.72 -9.43 -17.67
N VAL A 148 20.83 -8.52 -18.09
CA VAL A 148 19.53 -8.90 -18.68
C VAL A 148 19.75 -9.80 -19.89
N ASN A 149 20.71 -9.48 -20.77
CA ASN A 149 21.01 -10.32 -21.94
C ASN A 149 21.64 -11.67 -21.54
N LEU A 150 22.57 -11.68 -20.56
CA LEU A 150 23.21 -12.90 -20.06
C LEU A 150 22.19 -13.90 -19.51
N PHE A 151 21.21 -13.41 -18.75
CA PHE A 151 20.19 -14.22 -18.09
C PHE A 151 18.86 -14.28 -18.86
N SER A 152 18.76 -13.70 -20.08
CA SER A 152 17.50 -13.61 -20.83
C SER A 152 16.86 -14.98 -21.04
N CYS A 153 15.54 -15.08 -20.78
CA CYS A 153 14.76 -16.32 -20.86
C CYS A 153 13.26 -15.98 -20.89
N ASP A 154 12.42 -16.98 -21.17
CA ASP A 154 10.96 -16.82 -21.21
C ASP A 154 10.27 -16.98 -19.83
N ASP A 155 11.05 -17.14 -18.72
CA ASP A 155 10.49 -17.24 -17.38
C ASP A 155 9.98 -15.88 -16.93
N PRO A 156 8.66 -15.74 -16.61
CA PRO A 156 8.07 -14.44 -16.30
C PRO A 156 8.46 -13.93 -14.90
N HIS A 157 9.13 -14.73 -14.09
CA HIS A 157 9.44 -14.40 -12.71
C HIS A 157 10.93 -14.12 -12.48
N LEU A 158 11.81 -14.73 -13.27
CA LEU A 158 13.24 -14.50 -13.12
C LEU A 158 13.61 -13.10 -13.64
N GLY A 159 14.44 -12.38 -12.87
CA GLY A 159 14.81 -10.99 -13.19
C GLY A 159 15.67 -10.35 -12.09
N LEU A 160 15.93 -9.08 -12.25
CA LEU A 160 16.59 -8.23 -11.26
C LEU A 160 15.53 -7.43 -10.49
N TYR A 161 15.63 -7.43 -9.16
CA TYR A 161 14.66 -6.81 -8.26
C TYR A 161 15.35 -5.85 -7.32
N GLY A 162 14.80 -4.66 -7.09
CA GLY A 162 15.36 -3.72 -6.11
C GLY A 162 14.98 -2.28 -6.35
N ALA A 163 15.94 -1.38 -6.10
CA ALA A 163 15.74 0.06 -6.07
C ALA A 163 16.71 0.81 -6.99
N PHE A 164 16.18 1.87 -7.61
CA PHE A 164 16.86 2.81 -8.49
C PHE A 164 16.83 4.20 -7.84
N GLY A 165 17.98 4.77 -7.55
CA GLY A 165 18.12 6.08 -6.92
C GLY A 165 17.99 7.24 -7.88
N TYR A 166 17.61 8.40 -7.34
CA TYR A 166 17.38 9.62 -8.12
C TYR A 166 18.63 10.08 -8.92
N ASP A 167 19.82 9.92 -8.36
CA ASP A 167 21.06 10.42 -8.97
C ASP A 167 21.47 9.67 -10.26
N LEU A 168 20.81 8.53 -10.58
CA LEU A 168 20.97 7.87 -11.88
C LEU A 168 20.61 8.80 -13.06
N ALA A 169 19.72 9.78 -12.88
CA ALA A 169 19.38 10.77 -13.88
C ALA A 169 20.60 11.60 -14.33
N PHE A 170 21.52 11.88 -13.43
CA PHE A 170 22.69 12.72 -13.69
C PHE A 170 23.74 12.03 -14.54
N GLN A 171 23.61 10.75 -14.82
CA GLN A 171 24.42 10.06 -15.83
C GLN A 171 24.00 10.49 -17.26
N PHE A 172 22.76 10.92 -17.43
CA PHE A 172 22.17 11.35 -18.69
C PHE A 172 22.05 12.87 -18.81
N GLU A 173 21.77 13.56 -17.68
CA GLU A 173 21.64 15.02 -17.62
C GLU A 173 22.94 15.64 -17.08
N PRO A 174 23.63 16.51 -17.84
CA PRO A 174 24.85 17.16 -17.40
C PRO A 174 24.56 18.34 -16.47
N ILE A 175 24.06 18.05 -15.26
CA ILE A 175 23.75 19.04 -14.23
C ILE A 175 24.93 19.12 -13.25
N ALA A 176 25.29 20.34 -12.87
CA ALA A 176 26.30 20.57 -11.83
C ALA A 176 25.69 20.26 -10.46
N LEU A 177 26.21 19.25 -9.78
CA LEU A 177 25.75 18.85 -8.46
C LEU A 177 26.34 19.77 -7.40
N THR A 178 25.50 20.38 -6.58
CA THR A 178 25.87 21.33 -5.52
C THR A 178 25.54 20.81 -4.12
N LEU A 179 24.53 19.95 -4.01
CA LEU A 179 24.18 19.30 -2.74
C LEU A 179 25.21 18.23 -2.36
N PRO A 180 25.59 18.12 -1.09
CA PRO A 180 26.45 17.03 -0.63
C PRO A 180 25.79 15.66 -0.84
N ARG A 181 26.57 14.68 -1.31
CA ARG A 181 26.17 13.26 -1.34
C ARG A 181 27.00 12.52 -0.31
N PRO A 182 26.34 11.87 0.67
CA PRO A 182 27.06 11.01 1.62
C PRO A 182 27.90 9.97 0.91
N ALA A 183 29.05 9.63 1.52
CA ALA A 183 29.95 8.64 0.94
C ALA A 183 29.28 7.26 0.82
N GLU A 184 28.27 7.01 1.60
CA GLU A 184 27.48 5.77 1.70
C GLU A 184 26.34 5.71 0.69
N GLN A 185 25.95 6.85 0.06
CA GLN A 185 24.84 6.89 -0.89
C GLN A 185 25.11 5.95 -2.06
N ARG A 186 24.15 5.08 -2.35
CA ARG A 186 24.11 4.21 -3.52
C ARG A 186 23.06 4.73 -4.49
N ASP A 187 23.34 4.58 -5.79
CA ASP A 187 22.41 5.00 -6.84
C ASP A 187 21.58 3.85 -7.40
N LEU A 188 22.03 2.61 -7.17
CA LEU A 188 21.36 1.38 -7.61
C LEU A 188 21.64 0.26 -6.63
N VAL A 189 20.61 -0.50 -6.27
CA VAL A 189 20.73 -1.82 -5.65
C VAL A 189 19.72 -2.76 -6.27
N LEU A 190 20.20 -3.73 -7.03
CA LEU A 190 19.38 -4.79 -7.64
C LEU A 190 19.90 -6.15 -7.19
N TYR A 191 18.99 -7.09 -7.02
CA TYR A 191 19.29 -8.47 -6.65
C TYR A 191 18.83 -9.44 -7.72
N LEU A 192 19.60 -10.49 -7.96
CA LEU A 192 19.19 -11.67 -8.68
C LEU A 192 18.72 -12.72 -7.67
N PRO A 193 17.42 -13.07 -7.59
CA PRO A 193 16.93 -14.13 -6.72
C PRO A 193 17.14 -15.52 -7.33
N ASP A 194 17.25 -16.53 -6.46
CA ASP A 194 17.23 -17.95 -6.82
C ASP A 194 16.21 -18.76 -6.01
N ASP A 195 15.52 -18.12 -5.08
CA ASP A 195 14.41 -18.68 -4.29
C ASP A 195 13.34 -17.61 -4.14
N LEU A 196 12.28 -17.66 -4.95
CA LEU A 196 11.27 -16.61 -5.09
C LEU A 196 9.90 -17.09 -4.64
N LEU A 197 9.27 -16.36 -3.72
CA LEU A 197 7.88 -16.54 -3.31
C LEU A 197 6.98 -15.65 -4.15
N ILE A 198 5.89 -16.21 -4.67
CA ILE A 198 4.83 -15.48 -5.38
C ILE A 198 3.48 -15.88 -4.82
N VAL A 199 2.69 -14.87 -4.44
CA VAL A 199 1.32 -15.05 -3.95
C VAL A 199 0.38 -14.21 -4.80
N ASP A 200 -0.52 -14.89 -5.48
CA ASP A 200 -1.65 -14.29 -6.18
C ASP A 200 -2.88 -14.34 -5.27
N HIS A 201 -3.28 -13.18 -4.75
CA HIS A 201 -4.42 -13.09 -3.84
C HIS A 201 -5.76 -13.19 -4.56
N GLU A 202 -5.85 -12.87 -5.84
CA GLU A 202 -7.06 -13.03 -6.64
C GLU A 202 -7.30 -14.49 -6.98
N GLY A 203 -6.27 -15.17 -7.47
CA GLY A 203 -6.33 -16.61 -7.79
C GLY A 203 -6.26 -17.54 -6.57
N GLY A 204 -5.91 -17.00 -5.38
CA GLY A 204 -5.71 -17.81 -4.17
C GLY A 204 -4.56 -18.80 -4.31
N ILE A 205 -3.53 -18.47 -5.10
CA ILE A 205 -2.40 -19.34 -5.42
C ILE A 205 -1.13 -18.80 -4.78
N ALA A 206 -0.42 -19.64 -4.03
CA ALA A 206 0.90 -19.32 -3.51
C ALA A 206 1.91 -20.37 -3.92
N GLN A 207 2.98 -19.92 -4.55
CA GLN A 207 4.03 -20.77 -5.10
C GLN A 207 5.41 -20.28 -4.72
N ARG A 208 6.32 -21.21 -4.52
CA ARG A 208 7.73 -20.96 -4.32
C ARG A 208 8.52 -21.54 -5.50
N PHE A 209 9.30 -20.69 -6.16
CA PHE A 209 10.14 -21.00 -7.30
C PHE A 209 11.59 -21.04 -6.87
N ARG A 210 12.27 -22.16 -7.12
CA ARG A 210 13.70 -22.34 -6.84
C ARG A 210 14.45 -22.60 -8.13
N TYR A 211 15.52 -21.82 -8.33
CA TYR A 211 16.34 -21.84 -9.51
C TYR A 211 17.75 -22.32 -9.17
N ASP A 212 18.22 -23.34 -9.85
CA ASP A 212 19.63 -23.73 -9.86
C ASP A 212 20.26 -23.38 -11.21
N PHE A 213 21.41 -22.74 -11.15
CA PHE A 213 22.15 -22.28 -12.31
C PHE A 213 23.38 -23.17 -12.54
N ALA A 214 23.62 -23.56 -13.79
CA ALA A 214 24.79 -24.35 -14.18
C ALA A 214 25.46 -23.74 -15.41
N VAL A 215 26.77 -23.55 -15.33
CA VAL A 215 27.61 -22.98 -16.37
C VAL A 215 29.04 -23.51 -16.24
N ASP A 216 29.70 -23.86 -17.34
CA ASP A 216 31.09 -24.33 -17.42
C ASP A 216 31.44 -25.46 -16.45
N GLY A 217 30.50 -26.40 -16.27
CA GLY A 217 30.69 -27.53 -15.35
C GLY A 217 30.54 -27.21 -13.87
N ARG A 218 30.23 -25.97 -13.50
CA ARG A 218 29.90 -25.54 -12.14
C ARG A 218 28.38 -25.42 -11.99
N SER A 219 27.85 -25.66 -10.80
CA SER A 219 26.41 -25.55 -10.53
C SER A 219 26.18 -24.95 -9.16
N THR A 220 25.07 -24.22 -9.01
CA THR A 220 24.59 -23.72 -7.71
C THR A 220 23.87 -24.81 -6.90
N ALA A 221 23.49 -25.91 -7.53
CA ALA A 221 22.77 -26.99 -6.86
C ALA A 221 23.59 -27.57 -5.68
N GLY A 222 22.96 -27.61 -4.51
CA GLY A 222 23.57 -28.13 -3.29
C GLY A 222 24.54 -27.17 -2.56
N LEU A 223 24.81 -25.98 -3.12
CA LEU A 223 25.61 -24.94 -2.45
C LEU A 223 24.74 -24.17 -1.42
N ALA A 224 25.41 -23.63 -0.38
CA ALA A 224 24.74 -22.82 0.63
C ALA A 224 24.23 -21.50 0.07
N GLY A 225 22.94 -21.17 0.36
CA GLY A 225 22.28 -19.95 -0.09
C GLY A 225 22.20 -18.85 0.98
N GLY A 226 22.73 -19.09 2.21
CA GLY A 226 22.67 -18.07 3.27
C GLY A 226 23.70 -16.96 3.05
N GLY A 227 23.29 -15.71 3.16
CA GLY A 227 24.14 -14.52 3.10
C GLY A 227 24.52 -13.98 4.48
N ALA A 228 25.38 -12.94 4.51
CA ALA A 228 25.69 -12.21 5.73
C ALA A 228 24.43 -11.53 6.30
N ARG A 229 24.30 -11.58 7.63
CA ARG A 229 23.20 -10.92 8.35
C ARG A 229 23.53 -9.46 8.65
N VAL A 230 22.51 -8.62 8.56
CA VAL A 230 22.56 -7.20 8.92
C VAL A 230 21.48 -7.01 9.98
N LEU A 231 21.87 -6.81 11.22
CA LEU A 231 20.90 -6.58 12.30
C LEU A 231 20.48 -5.11 12.33
N TYR A 232 19.21 -4.90 12.54
CA TYR A 232 18.69 -3.57 12.86
C TYR A 232 18.95 -3.28 14.34
N GLU A 233 19.66 -2.19 14.63
CA GLU A 233 19.91 -1.72 16.00
C GLU A 233 19.28 -0.34 16.18
N PRO A 234 18.24 -0.19 17.03
CA PRO A 234 17.62 1.10 17.31
C PRO A 234 18.56 1.98 18.13
N ASP A 235 18.61 3.27 17.84
CA ASP A 235 19.28 4.27 18.65
C ASP A 235 18.26 5.14 19.38
N PHE A 236 18.23 5.06 20.71
CA PHE A 236 17.28 5.78 21.58
C PHE A 236 17.75 7.19 21.97
N GLU A 237 18.95 7.60 21.57
CA GLU A 237 19.50 8.92 21.88
C GLU A 237 19.21 9.95 20.77
N LEU A 238 18.67 9.48 19.62
CA LEU A 238 18.35 10.33 18.49
C LEU A 238 17.10 11.18 18.74
N GLU A 239 17.06 12.37 18.15
CA GLU A 239 15.92 13.29 18.21
C GLU A 239 15.28 13.45 16.83
N ALA A 240 13.97 13.74 16.84
CA ALA A 240 13.24 14.07 15.61
C ALA A 240 13.75 15.38 15.00
N SER A 241 13.86 15.43 13.68
CA SER A 241 14.33 16.61 12.95
C SER A 241 13.65 16.77 11.59
N CYS A 242 13.79 17.95 11.02
CA CYS A 242 13.43 18.25 9.63
C CYS A 242 14.59 18.97 8.96
N ASP A 243 14.82 18.74 7.68
CA ASP A 243 15.88 19.44 6.94
C ASP A 243 15.53 20.91 6.64
N HIS A 244 14.31 21.34 6.93
CA HIS A 244 13.84 22.74 6.86
C HIS A 244 13.43 23.25 8.24
N GLU A 245 13.77 24.52 8.51
CA GLU A 245 13.15 25.28 9.60
C GLU A 245 11.72 25.68 9.19
N PRO A 246 10.79 25.90 10.13
CA PRO A 246 9.45 26.39 9.81
C PRO A 246 9.45 27.61 8.90
N GLY A 247 8.69 27.59 7.83
CA GLY A 247 8.67 28.60 6.77
C GLY A 247 9.81 28.46 5.75
N GLY A 248 10.70 27.47 5.92
CA GLY A 248 11.83 27.24 5.02
C GLY A 248 11.39 26.64 3.69
N TYR A 249 10.43 25.72 3.70
CA TYR A 249 9.84 25.17 2.50
C TYR A 249 9.06 26.26 1.72
N ALA A 250 8.24 27.04 2.40
CA ALA A 250 7.52 28.18 1.83
C ALA A 250 8.46 29.21 1.17
N ALA A 251 9.68 29.39 1.70
CA ALA A 251 10.68 30.23 1.04
C ALA A 251 11.15 29.65 -0.30
N GLY A 252 11.27 28.32 -0.41
CA GLY A 252 11.56 27.62 -1.67
C GLY A 252 10.45 27.82 -2.71
N VAL A 253 9.17 27.79 -2.27
CA VAL A 253 8.01 28.07 -3.14
C VAL A 253 8.09 29.50 -3.69
N ARG A 254 8.40 30.48 -2.84
CA ARG A 254 8.60 31.88 -3.31
C ARG A 254 9.75 32.01 -4.30
N ALA A 255 10.83 31.25 -4.14
CA ALA A 255 11.91 31.23 -5.11
C ALA A 255 11.44 30.64 -6.46
N ALA A 256 10.63 29.57 -6.45
CA ALA A 256 10.08 28.95 -7.66
C ALA A 256 9.23 29.95 -8.48
N HIS A 257 8.46 30.82 -7.83
CA HIS A 257 7.67 31.85 -8.50
C HIS A 257 8.51 32.78 -9.38
N GLU A 258 9.77 33.08 -9.00
CA GLU A 258 10.67 33.89 -9.82
C GLU A 258 11.04 33.17 -11.13
N TYR A 259 11.19 31.83 -11.08
CA TYR A 259 11.49 31.04 -12.28
C TYR A 259 10.25 30.87 -13.16
N PHE A 260 9.06 30.68 -12.57
CA PHE A 260 7.80 30.69 -13.33
C PHE A 260 7.57 32.01 -14.05
N ALA A 261 7.78 33.15 -13.36
CA ALA A 261 7.61 34.48 -13.96
C ALA A 261 8.54 34.73 -15.14
N ARG A 262 9.75 34.15 -15.15
CA ARG A 262 10.70 34.24 -16.26
C ARG A 262 10.42 33.23 -17.38
N GLY A 263 9.55 32.23 -17.12
CA GLY A 263 9.29 31.12 -18.04
C GLY A 263 10.41 30.05 -18.05
N ASP A 264 11.27 30.01 -17.05
CA ASP A 264 12.32 29.04 -16.92
C ASP A 264 11.75 27.68 -16.46
N LEU A 265 10.66 27.72 -15.67
CA LEU A 265 9.91 26.56 -15.18
C LEU A 265 8.42 26.72 -15.51
N PHE A 266 7.74 25.59 -15.71
CA PHE A 266 6.27 25.48 -15.81
C PHE A 266 5.68 24.88 -14.54
N GLU A 267 6.37 23.91 -13.98
CA GLU A 267 6.13 23.30 -12.67
C GLU A 267 7.45 22.79 -12.09
N VAL A 268 7.51 22.64 -10.77
CA VAL A 268 8.62 21.97 -10.08
C VAL A 268 8.11 21.29 -8.81
N VAL A 269 8.62 20.11 -8.53
CA VAL A 269 8.25 19.34 -7.32
C VAL A 269 9.38 19.38 -6.32
N THR A 270 9.33 20.34 -5.40
CA THR A 270 10.27 20.45 -4.29
C THR A 270 9.93 19.48 -3.18
N SER A 271 10.90 19.13 -2.36
CA SER A 271 10.69 18.20 -1.24
C SER A 271 11.41 18.64 0.02
N GLN A 272 10.89 18.18 1.16
CA GLN A 272 11.56 18.26 2.46
C GLN A 272 11.60 16.88 3.13
N MET A 273 12.57 16.71 4.04
CA MET A 273 12.82 15.45 4.71
C MET A 273 12.57 15.58 6.21
N PHE A 274 11.72 14.68 6.71
CA PHE A 274 11.48 14.48 8.14
C PHE A 274 12.25 13.24 8.59
N SER A 275 12.90 13.34 9.75
CA SER A 275 13.66 12.24 10.35
C SER A 275 13.17 12.01 11.77
N GLU A 276 12.91 10.76 12.09
CA GLU A 276 12.45 10.29 13.41
C GLU A 276 13.38 9.20 13.94
N PRO A 277 13.54 9.08 15.26
CA PRO A 277 14.14 7.89 15.85
C PRO A 277 13.32 6.66 15.47
N CYS A 278 13.98 5.64 14.91
CA CYS A 278 13.33 4.40 14.55
C CYS A 278 13.53 3.37 15.67
N ILE A 279 12.52 3.15 16.49
CA ILE A 279 12.57 2.21 17.63
C ILE A 279 12.15 0.81 17.21
N GLU A 280 11.22 0.73 16.28
CA GLU A 280 10.66 -0.53 15.80
C GLU A 280 11.46 -1.08 14.61
N SER A 281 11.39 -2.40 14.41
CA SER A 281 12.06 -3.02 13.28
C SER A 281 11.44 -2.62 11.93
N PRO A 282 12.20 -2.67 10.83
CA PRO A 282 11.69 -2.43 9.47
C PRO A 282 10.48 -3.31 9.11
N ALA A 283 10.48 -4.58 9.53
CA ALA A 283 9.35 -5.51 9.33
C ALA A 283 8.07 -5.03 10.00
N GLU A 284 8.18 -4.55 11.25
CA GLU A 284 7.04 -4.03 11.99
C GLU A 284 6.50 -2.74 11.36
N LEU A 285 7.38 -1.83 10.91
CA LEU A 285 6.97 -0.63 10.17
C LEU A 285 6.25 -0.99 8.87
N PHE A 286 6.73 -2.01 8.14
CA PHE A 286 6.08 -2.47 6.92
C PHE A 286 4.67 -3.00 7.18
N ARG A 287 4.48 -3.83 8.23
CA ARG A 287 3.15 -4.35 8.61
C ARG A 287 2.17 -3.22 8.88
N ARG A 288 2.60 -2.23 9.68
CA ARG A 288 1.77 -1.05 10.00
C ARG A 288 1.45 -0.24 8.76
N LEU A 289 2.44 0.00 7.91
CA LEU A 289 2.25 0.78 6.70
C LEU A 289 1.31 0.07 5.71
N LYS A 290 1.48 -1.24 5.52
CA LYS A 290 0.61 -2.06 4.65
C LYS A 290 -0.83 -2.07 5.13
N GLU A 291 -1.07 -2.13 6.44
CA GLU A 291 -2.40 -2.09 7.04
C GLU A 291 -3.06 -0.71 6.89
N GLN A 292 -2.32 0.35 7.19
CA GLN A 292 -2.85 1.72 7.21
C GLN A 292 -2.94 2.35 5.81
N ASN A 293 -2.06 1.98 4.90
CA ASN A 293 -1.93 2.59 3.57
C ASN A 293 -1.83 1.53 2.46
N PRO A 294 -2.92 0.81 2.15
CA PRO A 294 -2.95 -0.08 1.00
C PRO A 294 -2.53 0.66 -0.28
N ALA A 295 -1.61 0.10 -1.04
CA ALA A 295 -1.06 0.71 -2.24
C ALA A 295 -0.75 -0.34 -3.33
N PRO A 296 -0.73 0.05 -4.63
CA PRO A 296 -0.38 -0.86 -5.72
C PRO A 296 1.10 -1.25 -5.74
N TYR A 297 1.97 -0.39 -5.22
CA TYR A 297 3.41 -0.62 -5.11
C TYR A 297 3.84 -0.48 -3.65
N GLY A 298 3.45 -1.45 -2.81
CA GLY A 298 4.01 -1.63 -1.48
C GLY A 298 5.35 -2.37 -1.58
N PHE A 299 6.28 -2.11 -0.68
CA PHE A 299 7.55 -2.82 -0.64
C PHE A 299 8.23 -2.77 0.72
N LEU A 300 9.00 -3.82 1.00
CA LEU A 300 10.02 -3.89 2.04
C LEU A 300 11.31 -4.41 1.38
N ILE A 301 12.35 -3.60 1.37
CA ILE A 301 13.63 -3.94 0.76
C ILE A 301 14.74 -3.76 1.80
N ASN A 302 15.47 -4.83 2.09
CA ASN A 302 16.71 -4.74 2.81
C ASN A 302 17.87 -4.59 1.79
N LEU A 303 18.41 -3.40 1.73
CA LEU A 303 19.50 -3.04 0.81
C LEU A 303 20.88 -3.51 1.30
N GLY A 304 20.96 -4.06 2.52
CA GLY A 304 22.23 -4.43 3.16
C GLY A 304 22.99 -3.21 3.69
N PRO A 305 24.23 -3.39 4.17
CA PRO A 305 25.05 -2.29 4.66
C PRO A 305 25.41 -1.33 3.53
N ALA A 306 25.47 -0.05 3.84
CA ALA A 306 25.77 1.01 2.88
C ALA A 306 27.20 0.94 2.30
N SER A 307 28.14 0.34 3.04
CA SER A 307 29.52 0.04 2.57
C SER A 307 29.61 -1.10 1.55
N ALA A 308 28.53 -1.88 1.40
CA ALA A 308 28.51 -3.00 0.46
C ALA A 308 28.75 -2.50 -0.98
N GLY A 309 29.79 -3.03 -1.61
CA GLY A 309 30.20 -2.65 -2.96
C GLY A 309 31.50 -1.85 -3.05
N ARG A 310 32.21 -1.58 -1.93
CA ARG A 310 33.46 -0.82 -1.95
C ARG A 310 34.75 -1.67 -1.91
N GLY A 311 34.63 -3.01 -1.90
CA GLY A 311 35.80 -3.86 -1.64
C GLY A 311 36.33 -3.71 -0.22
N GLU A 312 35.71 -2.87 0.61
CA GLU A 312 36.02 -2.77 2.03
C GLU A 312 35.24 -3.90 2.73
N HIS A 313 35.92 -4.58 3.61
CA HIS A 313 35.37 -5.66 4.42
C HIS A 313 34.16 -5.10 5.19
N SER A 314 33.00 -5.72 5.06
CA SER A 314 31.83 -5.40 5.91
C SER A 314 32.28 -5.66 7.35
N VAL A 315 32.53 -4.61 8.09
CA VAL A 315 32.92 -4.71 9.50
C VAL A 315 31.68 -5.18 10.26
N ALA A 316 31.82 -6.25 11.04
CA ALA A 316 30.73 -6.69 11.90
C ALA A 316 30.28 -5.51 12.78
N GLY A 317 29.02 -5.07 12.60
CA GLY A 317 28.45 -3.89 13.27
C GLY A 317 28.12 -2.71 12.35
N GLU A 318 28.24 -2.86 11.01
CA GLU A 318 27.75 -1.84 10.08
C GLU A 318 26.22 -1.82 10.04
N SER A 319 25.65 -0.61 10.10
CA SER A 319 24.22 -0.37 10.01
C SER A 319 23.68 -0.75 8.63
N GLY A 320 22.52 -1.42 8.61
CA GLY A 320 21.78 -1.72 7.39
C GLY A 320 20.97 -0.54 6.88
N GLU A 321 20.55 -0.64 5.63
CA GLU A 321 19.62 0.30 5.02
C GLU A 321 18.40 -0.44 4.50
N TRP A 322 17.20 0.07 4.84
CA TRP A 322 15.92 -0.49 4.41
C TRP A 322 15.07 0.58 3.74
N LEU A 323 14.28 0.14 2.75
CA LEU A 323 13.21 0.94 2.17
C LEU A 323 11.86 0.27 2.44
N ILE A 324 10.92 1.04 2.99
CA ILE A 324 9.59 0.60 3.36
C ILE A 324 8.60 1.57 2.71
N GLY A 325 7.83 1.11 1.72
CA GLY A 325 7.02 2.01 0.93
C GLY A 325 5.59 1.54 0.68
N ALA A 326 4.73 2.52 0.45
CA ALA A 326 3.34 2.37 0.01
C ALA A 326 3.07 3.33 -1.15
N SER A 327 3.77 3.13 -2.28
CA SER A 327 3.66 4.02 -3.43
C SER A 327 2.36 3.78 -4.20
N PRO A 328 1.62 4.85 -4.50
CA PRO A 328 0.41 4.76 -5.32
C PRO A 328 0.71 4.74 -6.81
N GLU A 329 1.90 5.12 -7.25
CA GLU A 329 2.18 5.52 -8.62
C GLU A 329 3.00 4.49 -9.39
N MET A 330 2.41 4.01 -10.51
CA MET A 330 3.14 3.27 -11.54
C MET A 330 4.13 4.20 -12.23
N TYR A 331 5.44 3.90 -12.09
CA TYR A 331 6.46 4.64 -12.82
C TYR A 331 6.48 4.22 -14.29
N VAL A 332 6.93 3.00 -14.58
CA VAL A 332 6.89 2.41 -15.94
C VAL A 332 6.61 0.92 -15.83
N ARG A 333 5.67 0.44 -16.62
CA ARG A 333 5.41 -0.98 -16.83
C ARG A 333 5.56 -1.31 -18.31
N VAL A 334 6.26 -2.41 -18.61
CA VAL A 334 6.43 -2.94 -19.98
C VAL A 334 6.06 -4.41 -19.99
N GLU A 335 5.13 -4.78 -20.85
CA GLU A 335 4.71 -6.15 -21.10
C GLU A 335 4.70 -6.38 -22.62
N GLY A 336 5.64 -7.20 -23.11
CA GLY A 336 5.90 -7.32 -24.53
C GLY A 336 6.29 -5.97 -25.16
N GLU A 337 5.51 -5.49 -26.12
CA GLU A 337 5.72 -4.17 -26.73
C GLU A 337 4.94 -3.03 -26.05
N ARG A 338 4.04 -3.33 -25.10
CA ARG A 338 3.19 -2.35 -24.42
C ARG A 338 3.93 -1.64 -23.30
N VAL A 339 3.97 -0.32 -23.36
CA VAL A 339 4.53 0.57 -22.32
C VAL A 339 3.39 1.32 -21.65
N GLU A 340 3.32 1.29 -20.35
CA GLU A 340 2.29 1.97 -19.55
C GLU A 340 2.91 2.81 -18.44
N THR A 341 2.24 3.90 -18.12
CA THR A 341 2.50 4.76 -16.96
C THR A 341 1.18 5.27 -16.42
N CYS A 342 1.17 5.64 -15.15
CA CYS A 342 -0.02 6.20 -14.50
C CYS A 342 0.37 7.44 -13.70
N PRO A 343 0.61 8.60 -14.34
CA PRO A 343 0.93 9.82 -13.63
C PRO A 343 -0.23 10.22 -12.73
N ILE A 344 0.11 10.53 -11.49
CA ILE A 344 -0.80 10.96 -10.42
C ILE A 344 -0.57 12.44 -10.18
N SER A 345 -1.65 13.23 -10.22
CA SER A 345 -1.63 14.61 -9.82
C SER A 345 -3.01 15.07 -9.38
N GLY A 346 -3.03 16.08 -8.52
CA GLY A 346 -4.25 16.45 -7.80
C GLY A 346 -4.48 15.54 -6.59
N THR A 347 -4.56 16.15 -5.43
CA THR A 347 -4.67 15.47 -4.15
C THR A 347 -5.67 16.19 -3.25
N ILE A 348 -6.60 15.45 -2.67
CA ILE A 348 -7.50 15.97 -1.66
C ILE A 348 -7.64 14.96 -0.51
N ALA A 349 -7.87 15.46 0.69
CA ALA A 349 -8.12 14.59 1.85
C ALA A 349 -9.42 13.80 1.68
N ARG A 350 -9.46 12.58 2.27
CA ARG A 350 -10.69 11.81 2.41
C ARG A 350 -11.72 12.59 3.22
N GLY A 351 -12.97 12.46 2.86
CA GLY A 351 -14.09 12.89 3.68
C GLY A 351 -14.24 12.05 4.95
N GLN A 352 -15.05 12.52 5.88
CA GLN A 352 -15.36 11.77 7.10
C GLN A 352 -16.29 10.57 6.83
N ASP A 353 -17.00 10.59 5.70
CA ASP A 353 -17.89 9.53 5.26
C ASP A 353 -18.00 9.50 3.71
N PRO A 354 -18.69 8.50 3.12
CA PRO A 354 -18.84 8.41 1.67
C PRO A 354 -19.55 9.62 1.01
N ILE A 355 -20.33 10.39 1.75
CA ILE A 355 -20.99 11.59 1.22
C ILE A 355 -19.97 12.74 1.13
N ASP A 356 -19.16 12.91 2.17
CA ASP A 356 -18.08 13.86 2.17
C ASP A 356 -17.04 13.49 1.11
N ASP A 357 -16.71 12.19 0.95
CA ASP A 357 -15.85 11.71 -0.14
C ASP A 357 -16.37 12.13 -1.52
N ALA A 358 -17.69 11.97 -1.76
CA ALA A 358 -18.29 12.39 -3.03
C ALA A 358 -18.16 13.92 -3.25
N SER A 359 -18.27 14.70 -2.18
CA SER A 359 -18.07 16.16 -2.22
C SER A 359 -16.61 16.52 -2.50
N GLN A 360 -15.66 15.83 -1.87
CA GLN A 360 -14.23 15.98 -2.11
C GLN A 360 -13.85 15.61 -3.55
N ILE A 361 -14.38 14.49 -4.07
CA ILE A 361 -14.19 14.07 -5.46
C ILE A 361 -14.70 15.16 -6.43
N LEU A 362 -15.88 15.71 -6.15
CA LEU A 362 -16.45 16.77 -6.98
C LEU A 362 -15.59 18.05 -6.93
N ALA A 363 -15.10 18.43 -5.74
CA ALA A 363 -14.19 19.56 -5.58
C ALA A 363 -12.90 19.35 -6.37
N LEU A 364 -12.28 18.17 -6.25
CA LEU A 364 -11.05 17.80 -6.98
C LEU A 364 -11.26 17.81 -8.50
N LEU A 365 -12.37 17.27 -9.00
CA LEU A 365 -12.69 17.25 -10.43
C LEU A 365 -13.01 18.66 -11.00
N ASN A 366 -13.45 19.60 -10.17
CA ASN A 366 -13.74 20.97 -10.57
C ASN A 366 -12.56 21.92 -10.33
N SER A 367 -11.48 21.48 -9.71
CA SER A 367 -10.28 22.29 -9.50
C SER A 367 -9.54 22.52 -10.83
N ALA A 368 -9.42 23.77 -11.23
CA ALA A 368 -8.66 24.14 -12.42
C ALA A 368 -7.14 23.98 -12.21
N LYS A 369 -6.64 24.20 -10.97
CA LYS A 369 -5.24 23.96 -10.57
C LYS A 369 -4.88 22.49 -10.80
N ASP A 370 -5.63 21.56 -10.19
CA ASP A 370 -5.37 20.13 -10.29
C ASP A 370 -5.52 19.60 -11.72
N GLU A 371 -6.45 20.15 -12.50
CA GLU A 371 -6.58 19.79 -13.91
C GLU A 371 -5.37 20.24 -14.72
N SER A 372 -4.86 21.45 -14.48
CA SER A 372 -3.68 21.99 -15.16
C SER A 372 -2.43 21.17 -14.83
N GLU A 373 -2.23 20.84 -13.56
CA GLU A 373 -1.14 20.03 -13.05
C GLU A 373 -1.12 18.64 -13.71
N LEU A 374 -2.22 17.88 -13.63
CA LEU A 374 -2.30 16.57 -14.27
C LEU A 374 -2.15 16.63 -15.80
N THR A 375 -2.63 17.72 -16.43
CA THR A 375 -2.48 17.90 -17.87
C THR A 375 -1.00 18.06 -18.25
N MET A 376 -0.23 18.84 -17.51
CA MET A 376 1.21 19.00 -17.75
C MET A 376 1.95 17.67 -17.53
N CYS A 377 1.67 16.98 -16.44
CA CYS A 377 2.24 15.65 -16.16
C CYS A 377 1.98 14.67 -17.31
N THR A 378 0.74 14.63 -17.80
CA THR A 378 0.35 13.72 -18.89
C THR A 378 0.99 14.09 -20.21
N ASP A 379 1.13 15.38 -20.53
CA ASP A 379 1.76 15.81 -21.78
C ASP A 379 3.27 15.55 -21.78
N VAL A 380 3.95 15.72 -20.65
CA VAL A 380 5.37 15.36 -20.50
C VAL A 380 5.55 13.82 -20.61
N ASP A 381 4.68 13.04 -19.97
CA ASP A 381 4.70 11.58 -20.06
C ASP A 381 4.48 11.10 -21.50
N ARG A 382 3.57 11.72 -22.25
CA ARG A 382 3.37 11.46 -23.69
C ARG A 382 4.61 11.82 -24.51
N ASN A 383 5.29 12.92 -24.18
CA ASN A 383 6.55 13.30 -24.82
C ASN A 383 7.63 12.24 -24.60
N ASP A 384 7.78 11.75 -23.37
CA ASP A 384 8.77 10.73 -23.01
C ASP A 384 8.54 9.43 -23.79
N LYS A 385 7.29 8.95 -23.84
CA LYS A 385 6.90 7.79 -24.66
C LYS A 385 7.14 8.01 -26.15
N SER A 386 6.94 9.25 -26.63
CA SER A 386 7.07 9.54 -28.06
C SER A 386 8.48 9.35 -28.59
N ARG A 387 9.51 9.38 -27.73
CA ARG A 387 10.91 9.08 -28.12
C ARG A 387 11.09 7.63 -28.56
N ILE A 388 10.41 6.69 -27.93
CA ILE A 388 10.67 5.25 -28.03
C ILE A 388 9.50 4.44 -28.59
N CYS A 389 8.32 5.02 -28.66
CA CYS A 389 7.12 4.33 -29.13
C CYS A 389 6.88 4.54 -30.64
N VAL A 390 6.13 3.61 -31.23
CA VAL A 390 5.66 3.71 -32.63
C VAL A 390 4.82 4.98 -32.78
N PRO A 391 5.10 5.82 -33.81
CA PRO A 391 4.33 7.04 -34.07
C PRO A 391 2.82 6.76 -34.12
N GLY A 392 2.04 7.54 -33.38
CA GLY A 392 0.59 7.42 -33.28
C GLY A 392 0.10 6.31 -32.32
N SER A 393 1.00 5.55 -31.65
CA SER A 393 0.62 4.53 -30.67
C SER A 393 0.43 5.09 -29.25
N VAL A 394 0.99 6.26 -28.95
CA VAL A 394 0.87 6.89 -27.64
C VAL A 394 -0.53 7.42 -27.43
N LYS A 395 -1.23 6.92 -26.40
CA LYS A 395 -2.65 7.26 -26.13
C LYS A 395 -2.86 7.44 -24.64
N VAL A 396 -3.73 8.38 -24.29
CA VAL A 396 -4.33 8.46 -22.95
C VAL A 396 -5.56 7.59 -22.95
N ILE A 397 -5.52 6.45 -22.26
CA ILE A 397 -6.60 5.46 -22.20
C ILE A 397 -7.50 5.64 -20.98
N GLY A 398 -7.04 6.40 -19.98
CA GLY A 398 -7.83 6.85 -18.83
C GLY A 398 -7.47 8.29 -18.50
N ARG A 399 -8.46 9.15 -18.29
CA ARG A 399 -8.26 10.55 -17.98
C ARG A 399 -8.97 10.93 -16.69
N ARG A 400 -8.25 11.55 -15.74
CA ARG A 400 -8.77 12.02 -14.44
C ARG A 400 -9.57 10.96 -13.70
N GLN A 401 -9.08 9.72 -13.72
CA GLN A 401 -9.68 8.61 -12.98
C GLN A 401 -9.46 8.82 -11.48
N ILE A 402 -10.48 8.54 -10.70
CA ILE A 402 -10.41 8.70 -9.24
C ILE A 402 -9.81 7.43 -8.62
N GLU A 403 -8.77 7.60 -7.83
CA GLU A 403 -8.23 6.58 -6.95
C GLU A 403 -8.35 7.02 -5.50
N MET A 404 -8.95 6.16 -4.67
CA MET A 404 -9.21 6.43 -3.26
C MET A 404 -8.28 5.60 -2.40
N TYR A 405 -7.45 6.29 -1.62
CA TYR A 405 -6.54 5.68 -0.64
C TYR A 405 -7.06 5.88 0.78
N SER A 406 -6.33 5.40 1.79
CA SER A 406 -6.79 5.46 3.19
C SER A 406 -7.10 6.88 3.70
N ARG A 407 -6.27 7.87 3.33
CA ARG A 407 -6.42 9.26 3.79
C ARG A 407 -6.58 10.29 2.66
N LEU A 408 -6.34 9.88 1.42
CA LEU A 408 -6.26 10.78 0.26
C LEU A 408 -7.06 10.24 -0.91
N ILE A 409 -7.54 11.16 -1.74
CA ILE A 409 -8.15 10.91 -3.04
C ILE A 409 -7.26 11.58 -4.09
N HIS A 410 -6.98 10.86 -5.18
CA HIS A 410 -6.15 11.36 -6.28
C HIS A 410 -6.88 11.30 -7.61
N THR A 411 -6.48 12.17 -8.53
CA THR A 411 -6.74 11.99 -9.96
C THR A 411 -5.55 11.37 -10.66
N VAL A 412 -5.82 10.41 -11.54
CA VAL A 412 -4.82 9.59 -12.24
C VAL A 412 -5.14 9.54 -13.72
N ASP A 413 -4.14 9.77 -14.55
CA ASP A 413 -4.22 9.47 -15.97
C ASP A 413 -3.56 8.11 -16.25
N HIS A 414 -4.01 7.42 -17.28
CA HIS A 414 -3.41 6.18 -17.74
C HIS A 414 -2.97 6.36 -19.19
N VAL A 415 -1.67 6.26 -19.42
CA VAL A 415 -1.05 6.50 -20.72
C VAL A 415 -0.35 5.25 -21.19
N GLU A 416 -0.67 4.80 -22.41
CA GLU A 416 -0.01 3.67 -23.05
C GLU A 416 0.70 4.07 -24.32
N GLY A 417 1.68 3.24 -24.73
CA GLY A 417 2.35 3.31 -26.02
C GLY A 417 2.85 1.94 -26.43
N ARG A 418 3.28 1.79 -27.67
CA ARG A 418 3.89 0.57 -28.20
C ARG A 418 5.34 0.83 -28.56
N LEU A 419 6.28 0.09 -27.99
CA LEU A 419 7.72 0.17 -28.30
C LEU A 419 7.98 0.01 -29.79
N ARG A 420 8.89 0.84 -30.30
CA ARG A 420 9.44 0.65 -31.66
C ARG A 420 10.41 -0.54 -31.67
N SER A 421 10.50 -1.21 -32.79
CA SER A 421 11.52 -2.22 -33.01
C SER A 421 12.91 -1.68 -32.69
N GLY A 422 13.67 -2.48 -31.93
CA GLY A 422 15.02 -2.15 -31.51
C GLY A 422 15.10 -1.39 -30.17
N PHE A 423 13.99 -0.98 -29.56
CA PHE A 423 13.93 -0.45 -28.19
C PHE A 423 13.49 -1.55 -27.22
N ASP A 424 13.97 -1.46 -25.98
CA ASP A 424 13.68 -2.41 -24.91
C ASP A 424 13.00 -1.77 -23.68
N ALA A 425 12.71 -2.56 -22.68
CA ALA A 425 12.07 -2.09 -21.46
C ALA A 425 12.94 -1.09 -20.67
N LEU A 426 14.27 -1.20 -20.73
CA LEU A 426 15.17 -0.23 -20.10
C LEU A 426 15.19 1.09 -20.87
N ASP A 427 15.00 1.09 -22.20
CA ASP A 427 14.79 2.32 -22.95
C ASP A 427 13.50 3.03 -22.50
N ALA A 428 12.43 2.26 -22.25
CA ALA A 428 11.18 2.80 -21.70
C ALA A 428 11.41 3.41 -20.31
N PHE A 429 12.09 2.69 -19.42
CA PHE A 429 12.44 3.19 -18.09
C PHE A 429 13.22 4.52 -18.17
N LEU A 430 14.27 4.56 -18.98
CA LEU A 430 15.19 5.69 -19.07
C LEU A 430 14.60 6.90 -19.81
N SER A 431 13.69 6.69 -20.76
CA SER A 431 13.02 7.80 -21.44
C SER A 431 12.15 8.63 -20.51
N HIS A 432 11.64 8.02 -19.43
CA HIS A 432 10.80 8.67 -18.43
C HIS A 432 11.59 9.26 -17.23
N THR A 433 12.91 9.10 -17.17
CA THR A 433 13.74 9.47 -16.00
C THR A 433 13.78 10.96 -15.73
N TRP A 434 13.35 11.50 -14.55
CA TRP A 434 12.40 10.85 -13.67
C TRP A 434 11.01 11.40 -13.94
N ALA A 435 9.98 10.76 -13.35
CA ALA A 435 8.61 11.20 -13.56
C ALA A 435 8.45 12.69 -13.25
N VAL A 436 7.70 13.40 -14.05
CA VAL A 436 7.41 14.83 -13.86
C VAL A 436 6.72 15.09 -12.54
N THR A 437 5.90 14.14 -12.08
CA THR A 437 5.19 14.17 -10.79
C THR A 437 6.11 14.23 -9.55
N VAL A 438 7.43 14.03 -9.71
CA VAL A 438 8.45 14.20 -8.66
C VAL A 438 9.59 15.12 -9.05
N THR A 439 9.63 15.62 -10.29
CA THR A 439 10.68 16.54 -10.78
C THR A 439 10.11 17.88 -11.18
N GLY A 440 9.25 17.90 -12.17
CA GLY A 440 8.69 19.10 -12.78
C GLY A 440 9.02 19.23 -14.26
N ALA A 441 8.61 20.33 -14.86
CA ALA A 441 8.76 20.63 -16.28
C ALA A 441 9.23 22.07 -16.52
N PRO A 442 10.17 22.29 -17.47
CA PRO A 442 10.98 21.32 -18.22
C PRO A 442 11.92 20.53 -17.31
N LYS A 443 12.05 19.21 -17.50
CA LYS A 443 12.74 18.30 -16.56
C LYS A 443 14.16 18.76 -16.18
N THR A 444 15.00 19.08 -17.13
CA THR A 444 16.38 19.52 -16.87
C THR A 444 16.41 20.81 -16.04
N ALA A 445 15.56 21.78 -16.35
CA ALA A 445 15.47 23.04 -15.59
C ALA A 445 14.96 22.78 -14.17
N ALA A 446 13.95 21.92 -14.02
CA ALA A 446 13.44 21.52 -12.72
C ALA A 446 14.51 20.82 -11.88
N MET A 447 15.26 19.84 -12.43
CA MET A 447 16.36 19.17 -11.73
C MET A 447 17.46 20.16 -11.30
N MET A 448 17.78 21.16 -12.13
CA MET A 448 18.74 22.22 -11.77
C MET A 448 18.23 23.09 -10.63
N PHE A 449 16.93 23.43 -10.64
CA PHE A 449 16.30 24.17 -9.55
C PHE A 449 16.35 23.37 -8.24
N LEU A 450 15.99 22.10 -8.29
CA LEU A 450 16.00 21.20 -7.13
C LEU A 450 17.40 21.10 -6.53
N GLU A 451 18.42 20.91 -7.35
CA GLU A 451 19.80 20.86 -6.92
C GLU A 451 20.32 22.13 -6.24
N GLN A 452 19.74 23.30 -6.59
CA GLN A 452 20.11 24.59 -6.03
C GLN A 452 19.30 24.97 -4.78
N HIS A 453 18.07 24.47 -4.63
CA HIS A 453 17.11 24.96 -3.64
C HIS A 453 16.71 23.93 -2.57
N GLU A 454 16.83 22.62 -2.83
CA GLU A 454 16.65 21.63 -1.77
C GLU A 454 17.82 21.67 -0.77
N ARG A 455 17.63 21.10 0.41
CA ARG A 455 18.60 21.13 1.51
C ARG A 455 19.52 19.92 1.53
N THR A 456 18.98 18.77 1.11
CA THR A 456 19.65 17.47 1.15
C THR A 456 19.43 16.71 -0.15
N ALA A 457 20.36 15.85 -0.55
CA ALA A 457 20.22 15.00 -1.73
C ALA A 457 19.03 14.03 -1.58
N ARG A 458 18.36 13.71 -2.68
CA ARG A 458 17.15 12.91 -2.70
C ARG A 458 17.36 11.43 -2.43
N ALA A 459 18.56 10.92 -2.65
CA ALA A 459 18.91 9.50 -2.57
C ALA A 459 17.92 8.61 -3.34
N TRP A 460 17.02 7.91 -2.64
CA TRP A 460 16.02 7.03 -3.25
C TRP A 460 14.73 7.75 -3.64
N TYR A 461 14.39 8.89 -3.01
CA TYR A 461 13.16 9.62 -3.29
C TYR A 461 13.11 10.14 -4.72
N GLY A 462 12.01 9.90 -5.40
CA GLY A 462 11.82 10.25 -6.81
C GLY A 462 12.52 9.32 -7.79
N GLY A 463 13.18 8.26 -7.30
CA GLY A 463 13.63 7.14 -8.10
C GLY A 463 12.54 6.09 -8.29
N ALA A 464 12.91 4.81 -8.44
CA ALA A 464 11.96 3.73 -8.65
C ALA A 464 12.31 2.47 -7.84
N VAL A 465 11.30 1.62 -7.60
CA VAL A 465 11.46 0.26 -7.08
C VAL A 465 10.71 -0.72 -7.96
N GLY A 466 11.22 -1.95 -8.08
CA GLY A 466 10.51 -2.95 -8.85
C GLY A 466 11.40 -4.03 -9.46
N LYS A 467 10.95 -4.54 -10.61
CA LYS A 467 11.52 -5.68 -11.32
C LYS A 467 11.90 -5.31 -12.75
N VAL A 468 13.10 -5.77 -13.16
CA VAL A 468 13.52 -5.88 -14.57
C VAL A 468 13.54 -7.36 -14.94
N GLY A 469 12.56 -7.82 -15.69
CA GLY A 469 12.42 -9.23 -16.08
C GLY A 469 13.43 -9.64 -17.14
N PHE A 470 13.88 -10.90 -17.10
CA PHE A 470 14.74 -11.46 -18.12
C PHE A 470 13.94 -11.93 -19.36
N ASP A 471 12.62 -11.92 -19.26
CA ASP A 471 11.67 -12.09 -20.38
C ASP A 471 11.45 -10.80 -21.18
N GLY A 472 12.13 -9.71 -20.83
CA GLY A 472 11.97 -8.39 -21.43
C GLY A 472 10.85 -7.56 -20.80
N SER A 473 10.18 -8.04 -19.75
CA SER A 473 9.19 -7.28 -18.98
C SER A 473 9.87 -6.30 -18.00
N LEU A 474 9.10 -5.27 -17.60
CA LEU A 474 9.51 -4.33 -16.55
C LEU A 474 8.27 -3.91 -15.77
N ASN A 475 8.37 -3.86 -14.45
CA ASN A 475 7.31 -3.35 -13.61
C ASN A 475 7.91 -2.57 -12.43
N THR A 476 7.71 -1.26 -12.44
CA THR A 476 8.30 -0.36 -11.46
C THR A 476 7.30 0.65 -10.93
N GLY A 477 7.34 0.86 -9.61
CA GLY A 477 6.65 1.93 -8.91
C GLY A 477 7.61 3.07 -8.59
N LEU A 478 7.10 4.27 -8.52
CA LEU A 478 7.88 5.45 -8.16
C LEU A 478 8.23 5.41 -6.67
N THR A 479 9.48 5.74 -6.31
CA THR A 479 9.89 5.79 -4.89
C THR A 479 9.42 7.10 -4.29
N LEU A 480 8.18 7.10 -3.84
CA LEU A 480 7.54 8.14 -3.05
C LEU A 480 6.72 7.47 -1.94
N ARG A 481 6.29 8.23 -0.93
CA ARG A 481 5.60 7.65 0.24
C ARG A 481 6.38 6.46 0.82
N THR A 482 7.66 6.73 1.08
CA THR A 482 8.65 5.74 1.49
C THR A 482 9.32 6.18 2.77
N ILE A 483 9.48 5.25 3.70
CA ILE A 483 10.34 5.38 4.87
C ILE A 483 11.68 4.75 4.51
N ARG A 484 12.76 5.51 4.63
CA ARG A 484 14.13 5.00 4.59
C ARG A 484 14.60 4.79 6.02
N VAL A 485 15.04 3.60 6.36
CA VAL A 485 15.60 3.29 7.68
C VAL A 485 17.09 3.06 7.53
N ALA A 486 17.89 3.86 8.23
CA ALA A 486 19.35 3.73 8.30
C ALA A 486 19.87 4.40 9.57
N ASP A 487 20.92 3.86 10.17
CA ASP A 487 21.64 4.46 11.31
C ASP A 487 20.70 4.85 12.47
N GLY A 488 19.67 4.03 12.75
CA GLY A 488 18.69 4.29 13.81
C GLY A 488 17.62 5.33 13.48
N HIS A 489 17.68 5.97 12.31
CA HIS A 489 16.69 6.93 11.84
C HIS A 489 15.68 6.30 10.87
N ALA A 490 14.43 6.77 10.93
CA ALA A 490 13.41 6.61 9.93
C ALA A 490 13.19 7.95 9.22
N GLU A 491 13.61 8.04 7.97
CA GLU A 491 13.52 9.24 7.15
C GLU A 491 12.31 9.17 6.22
N VAL A 492 11.52 10.21 6.17
CA VAL A 492 10.36 10.37 5.30
C VAL A 492 10.54 11.64 4.47
N ARG A 493 10.76 11.49 3.17
CA ARG A 493 10.82 12.62 2.25
C ARG A 493 9.49 12.75 1.52
N VAL A 494 8.99 13.97 1.48
CA VAL A 494 7.71 14.31 0.83
C VAL A 494 7.85 15.61 0.06
N GLY A 495 7.07 15.76 -1.00
CA GLY A 495 7.07 16.96 -1.81
C GLY A 495 5.68 17.40 -2.24
N ALA A 496 5.59 18.62 -2.72
CA ALA A 496 4.41 19.19 -3.37
C ALA A 496 4.78 19.73 -4.75
N THR A 497 3.83 19.66 -5.67
CA THR A 497 3.97 20.22 -7.03
C THR A 497 3.67 21.70 -6.99
N LEU A 498 4.68 22.49 -7.33
CA LEU A 498 4.58 23.94 -7.35
C LEU A 498 4.24 24.44 -8.75
N LEU A 499 3.22 25.27 -8.82
CA LEU A 499 2.78 26.01 -9.99
C LEU A 499 2.82 27.53 -9.72
N TRP A 500 2.54 28.32 -10.74
CA TRP A 500 2.39 29.78 -10.59
C TRP A 500 1.35 30.17 -9.53
N ASP A 501 0.26 29.40 -9.43
CA ASP A 501 -0.85 29.66 -8.50
C ASP A 501 -0.66 28.98 -7.12
N SER A 502 0.50 28.41 -6.84
CA SER A 502 0.79 27.77 -5.55
C SER A 502 0.98 28.80 -4.45
N GLU A 503 0.29 28.61 -3.32
CA GLU A 503 0.41 29.45 -2.14
C GLU A 503 1.46 28.89 -1.18
N PRO A 504 2.53 29.63 -0.83
CA PRO A 504 3.69 29.10 -0.11
C PRO A 504 3.36 28.36 1.19
N ASP A 505 2.50 28.93 2.02
CA ASP A 505 2.17 28.36 3.33
C ASP A 505 1.22 27.15 3.20
N GLU A 506 0.39 27.08 2.16
CA GLU A 506 -0.46 25.94 1.84
C GLU A 506 0.37 24.75 1.36
N GLU A 507 1.36 24.99 0.49
CA GLU A 507 2.25 23.93 -0.01
C GLU A 507 3.14 23.34 1.10
N GLU A 508 3.62 24.16 2.05
CA GLU A 508 4.34 23.64 3.23
C GLU A 508 3.41 22.76 4.07
N SER A 509 2.19 23.21 4.36
CA SER A 509 1.19 22.44 5.11
C SER A 509 0.80 21.13 4.39
N GLU A 510 0.74 21.14 3.05
CA GLU A 510 0.46 19.93 2.27
C GLU A 510 1.55 18.87 2.43
N THR A 511 2.83 19.28 2.44
CA THR A 511 3.93 18.34 2.68
C THR A 511 3.89 17.75 4.08
N GLU A 512 3.59 18.55 5.11
CA GLU A 512 3.41 18.07 6.48
C GLU A 512 2.26 17.07 6.58
N LEU A 513 1.13 17.36 5.91
CA LEU A 513 -0.01 16.45 5.86
C LEU A 513 0.36 15.12 5.17
N LYS A 514 1.08 15.18 4.03
CA LYS A 514 1.55 13.99 3.32
C LYS A 514 2.51 13.15 4.18
N ALA A 515 3.36 13.78 4.99
CA ALA A 515 4.28 13.10 5.90
C ALA A 515 3.56 12.45 7.07
N SER A 516 2.48 13.05 7.57
CA SER A 516 1.82 12.69 8.84
C SER A 516 1.47 11.20 8.94
N ALA A 517 0.99 10.59 7.84
CA ALA A 517 0.62 9.17 7.83
C ALA A 517 1.81 8.24 8.11
N PHE A 518 2.99 8.60 7.60
CA PHE A 518 4.23 7.85 7.76
C PHE A 518 4.86 8.12 9.13
N LEU A 519 4.86 9.37 9.57
CA LEU A 519 5.33 9.75 10.89
C LEU A 519 4.48 9.11 11.99
N ASP A 520 3.16 9.01 11.79
CA ASP A 520 2.27 8.29 12.70
C ASP A 520 2.62 6.79 12.77
N ALA A 521 2.95 6.17 11.64
CA ALA A 521 3.37 4.76 11.61
C ALA A 521 4.69 4.53 12.38
N ILE A 522 5.62 5.50 12.32
CA ILE A 522 6.89 5.45 13.03
C ILE A 522 6.70 5.71 14.52
N ARG A 523 5.97 6.78 14.88
CA ARG A 523 5.84 7.30 16.25
C ARG A 523 4.93 6.46 17.16
N ARG A 524 3.98 5.70 16.61
CA ARG A 524 3.06 4.92 17.44
C ARG A 524 3.83 3.89 18.23
N PRO A 525 3.81 3.97 19.59
CA PRO A 525 4.30 2.87 20.38
C PRO A 525 3.48 1.64 20.03
N ARG A 526 4.09 0.47 20.13
CA ARG A 526 3.37 -0.81 20.07
C ARG A 526 2.18 -0.69 21.02
N SER A 527 1.00 -0.34 20.51
CA SER A 527 -0.24 -0.51 21.25
C SER A 527 -0.24 -2.00 21.57
N ALA A 528 -0.22 -2.32 22.87
CA ALA A 528 -0.47 -3.66 23.29
C ALA A 528 -1.80 -4.05 22.64
N ALA A 529 -1.71 -4.85 21.56
CA ALA A 529 -2.79 -5.38 20.77
C ALA A 529 -3.82 -4.32 20.24
N ALA A 530 -3.53 -3.68 19.09
CA ALA A 530 -4.32 -4.08 17.98
C ALA A 530 -3.71 -5.38 17.45
N THR A 531 -3.66 -6.40 18.27
CA THR A 531 -3.69 -7.77 17.79
C THR A 531 -4.88 -7.77 16.85
N GLY A 532 -4.64 -8.02 15.60
CA GLY A 532 -5.64 -8.28 14.62
C GLY A 532 -6.79 -9.03 15.24
N VAL A 533 -8.00 -8.84 14.77
CA VAL A 533 -9.23 -9.48 15.23
C VAL A 533 -8.89 -10.49 16.34
N ALA A 534 -8.98 -10.08 17.60
CA ALA A 534 -8.63 -10.96 18.72
C ALA A 534 -9.32 -12.25 18.32
N ALA A 535 -8.53 -13.31 18.10
CA ALA A 535 -9.11 -14.60 17.74
C ALA A 535 -10.21 -14.77 18.76
N SER A 536 -11.45 -14.54 18.30
CA SER A 536 -12.59 -14.45 19.18
C SER A 536 -12.52 -15.71 19.99
N VAL A 537 -12.38 -15.59 21.31
CA VAL A 537 -12.58 -16.78 22.16
C VAL A 537 -13.89 -17.34 21.64
N PRO A 538 -13.94 -18.56 21.10
CA PRO A 538 -15.15 -19.07 20.48
C PRO A 538 -16.29 -18.87 21.47
N SER A 539 -17.21 -17.96 21.17
CA SER A 539 -18.43 -17.85 21.95
C SER A 539 -19.19 -19.12 21.60
N ASP A 540 -19.38 -20.03 22.53
CA ASP A 540 -20.22 -21.22 22.33
C ASP A 540 -21.69 -20.85 22.09
N ARG A 541 -22.01 -19.56 21.97
CA ARG A 541 -23.38 -19.07 21.81
C ARG A 541 -23.97 -19.36 20.44
N ARG A 542 -25.20 -19.80 20.44
CA ARG A 542 -26.02 -20.03 19.26
C ARG A 542 -27.03 -18.91 19.10
N VAL A 543 -26.92 -18.14 18.02
CA VAL A 543 -27.76 -16.99 17.72
C VAL A 543 -28.75 -17.36 16.62
N LEU A 544 -30.05 -17.13 16.85
CA LEU A 544 -31.06 -17.14 15.80
C LEU A 544 -31.23 -15.73 15.25
N LEU A 545 -30.87 -15.54 13.99
CA LEU A 545 -31.16 -14.32 13.24
C LEU A 545 -32.44 -14.50 12.42
N VAL A 546 -33.48 -13.74 12.76
CA VAL A 546 -34.74 -13.74 12.02
C VAL A 546 -34.66 -12.74 10.86
N ASP A 547 -34.72 -13.25 9.64
CA ASP A 547 -34.62 -12.50 8.39
C ASP A 547 -35.98 -11.95 7.97
N HIS A 548 -36.14 -10.64 8.02
CA HIS A 548 -37.35 -9.91 7.57
C HIS A 548 -37.23 -9.40 6.12
N LEU A 549 -36.53 -10.16 5.24
CA LEU A 549 -36.34 -9.86 3.82
C LEU A 549 -35.53 -8.60 3.53
N ASP A 550 -34.62 -8.25 4.43
CA ASP A 550 -33.71 -7.13 4.25
C ASP A 550 -32.45 -7.53 3.46
N SER A 551 -31.87 -6.56 2.76
CA SER A 551 -30.64 -6.76 1.97
C SER A 551 -29.35 -6.73 2.81
N PHE A 552 -29.41 -6.37 4.11
CA PHE A 552 -28.27 -6.28 5.03
C PHE A 552 -28.17 -7.47 5.99
N VAL A 553 -29.12 -8.40 5.98
CA VAL A 553 -29.21 -9.54 6.92
C VAL A 553 -27.93 -10.37 6.94
N HIS A 554 -27.34 -10.65 5.79
CA HIS A 554 -26.13 -11.47 5.74
C HIS A 554 -24.88 -10.72 6.20
N THR A 555 -24.82 -9.40 6.07
CA THR A 555 -23.77 -8.56 6.68
C THR A 555 -23.90 -8.57 8.20
N LEU A 556 -25.12 -8.41 8.72
CA LEU A 556 -25.42 -8.53 10.14
C LEU A 556 -25.04 -9.92 10.67
N ALA A 557 -25.41 -11.01 9.93
CA ALA A 557 -25.01 -12.36 10.27
C ALA A 557 -23.49 -12.55 10.30
N ASN A 558 -22.77 -11.90 9.40
CA ASN A 558 -21.31 -11.94 9.38
C ASN A 558 -20.72 -11.24 10.61
N TYR A 559 -21.23 -10.09 11.02
CA TYR A 559 -20.80 -9.39 12.24
C TYR A 559 -21.06 -10.23 13.49
N LEU A 560 -22.23 -10.88 13.58
CA LEU A 560 -22.52 -11.82 14.66
C LEU A 560 -21.53 -13.00 14.69
N ARG A 561 -21.15 -13.56 13.52
CA ARG A 561 -20.13 -14.64 13.44
C ARG A 561 -18.74 -14.16 13.82
N GLN A 562 -18.39 -12.90 13.57
CA GLN A 562 -17.12 -12.31 13.99
C GLN A 562 -16.97 -12.22 15.52
N THR A 563 -18.05 -12.33 16.29
CA THR A 563 -17.98 -12.47 17.76
C THR A 563 -17.62 -13.89 18.21
N GLY A 564 -17.55 -14.85 17.27
CA GLY A 564 -17.35 -16.27 17.55
C GLY A 564 -18.65 -17.07 17.72
N ALA A 565 -19.82 -16.42 17.65
CA ALA A 565 -21.11 -17.08 17.78
C ALA A 565 -21.47 -17.94 16.55
N THR A 566 -22.17 -19.05 16.78
CA THR A 566 -22.81 -19.84 15.72
C THR A 566 -24.15 -19.20 15.35
N VAL A 567 -24.29 -18.73 14.10
CA VAL A 567 -25.49 -18.03 13.65
C VAL A 567 -26.32 -18.89 12.72
N VAL A 568 -27.59 -19.08 13.10
CA VAL A 568 -28.62 -19.70 12.27
C VAL A 568 -29.56 -18.63 11.79
N THR A 569 -29.71 -18.47 10.47
CA THR A 569 -30.64 -17.50 9.88
C THR A 569 -31.91 -18.22 9.46
N ARG A 570 -33.06 -17.70 9.86
CA ARG A 570 -34.39 -18.17 9.46
C ARG A 570 -35.19 -17.01 8.90
N ARG A 571 -35.86 -17.24 7.78
CA ARG A 571 -36.78 -16.25 7.21
C ARG A 571 -38.01 -16.14 8.09
N ALA A 572 -38.55 -14.93 8.29
CA ALA A 572 -39.77 -14.67 9.02
C ALA A 572 -40.92 -15.57 8.56
N GLY A 573 -41.79 -15.97 9.48
CA GLY A 573 -42.87 -16.94 9.23
C GLY A 573 -42.47 -18.40 9.50
N PHE A 574 -41.28 -18.66 10.06
CA PHE A 574 -40.92 -19.99 10.57
C PHE A 574 -41.72 -20.36 11.83
N PRO A 575 -41.85 -21.65 12.18
CA PRO A 575 -42.57 -22.07 13.38
C PRO A 575 -41.90 -21.53 14.65
N THR A 576 -42.64 -20.76 15.47
CA THR A 576 -42.10 -20.15 16.70
C THR A 576 -41.74 -21.18 17.78
N GLU A 577 -42.18 -22.40 17.66
CA GLU A 577 -41.84 -23.56 18.52
C GLU A 577 -40.35 -23.94 18.39
N GLU A 578 -39.65 -23.51 17.34
CA GLU A 578 -38.20 -23.65 17.18
C GLU A 578 -37.42 -22.78 18.18
N ILE A 579 -38.06 -21.69 18.70
CA ILE A 579 -37.45 -20.76 19.66
C ILE A 579 -37.48 -21.42 21.05
N SER A 580 -36.33 -21.91 21.47
CA SER A 580 -36.15 -22.50 22.78
C SER A 580 -34.72 -22.28 23.32
N ALA A 581 -34.57 -22.29 24.64
CA ALA A 581 -33.28 -22.17 25.30
C ALA A 581 -32.34 -23.36 25.06
N ASP A 582 -32.90 -24.52 24.62
CA ASP A 582 -32.08 -25.67 24.22
C ASP A 582 -31.43 -25.44 22.82
N ASN A 583 -32.01 -24.60 22.01
CA ASN A 583 -31.57 -24.36 20.63
C ASN A 583 -30.75 -23.10 20.47
N PHE A 584 -31.06 -22.03 21.23
CA PHE A 584 -30.47 -20.71 21.05
C PHE A 584 -30.17 -20.03 22.38
N ASP A 585 -29.21 -19.10 22.36
CA ASP A 585 -28.83 -18.27 23.50
C ASP A 585 -29.21 -16.80 23.30
N LEU A 586 -29.49 -16.38 22.06
CA LEU A 586 -29.86 -15.02 21.68
C LEU A 586 -30.73 -15.06 20.43
N ILE A 587 -31.81 -14.25 20.42
CA ILE A 587 -32.63 -14.03 19.24
C ILE A 587 -32.32 -12.62 18.71
N VAL A 588 -32.07 -12.51 17.40
CA VAL A 588 -31.82 -11.22 16.73
C VAL A 588 -32.89 -11.01 15.68
N LEU A 589 -33.56 -9.87 15.75
CA LEU A 589 -34.55 -9.41 14.77
C LEU A 589 -33.86 -8.48 13.77
N SER A 590 -33.80 -8.88 12.52
CA SER A 590 -33.13 -8.12 11.46
C SER A 590 -33.89 -6.84 11.10
N PRO A 591 -33.21 -5.92 10.37
CA PRO A 591 -33.92 -4.91 9.58
C PRO A 591 -34.91 -5.55 8.61
N GLY A 592 -35.81 -4.74 8.03
CA GLY A 592 -36.75 -5.19 7.02
C GLY A 592 -37.58 -4.06 6.42
N PRO A 593 -38.20 -4.27 5.25
CA PRO A 593 -39.15 -3.31 4.65
C PRO A 593 -40.51 -3.34 5.35
N GLY A 594 -41.33 -2.36 5.11
CA GLY A 594 -42.73 -2.35 5.58
C GLY A 594 -42.92 -2.04 7.05
N ARG A 595 -43.82 -2.76 7.71
CA ARG A 595 -44.17 -2.61 9.12
C ARG A 595 -43.89 -3.90 9.90
N PRO A 596 -43.70 -3.84 11.24
CA PRO A 596 -43.52 -5.05 12.06
C PRO A 596 -44.65 -6.09 11.93
N ASP A 597 -45.89 -5.66 11.75
CA ASP A 597 -47.04 -6.56 11.56
C ASP A 597 -46.93 -7.37 10.26
N ASP A 598 -46.32 -6.85 9.20
CA ASP A 598 -46.15 -7.54 7.92
C ASP A 598 -45.31 -8.83 8.08
N PHE A 599 -44.51 -8.90 9.12
CA PHE A 599 -43.61 -10.02 9.44
C PHE A 599 -43.97 -10.79 10.71
N SER A 600 -45.09 -10.46 11.35
CA SER A 600 -45.54 -11.11 12.59
C SER A 600 -44.45 -11.09 13.68
N ILE A 601 -43.75 -9.96 13.89
CA ILE A 601 -42.68 -9.81 14.86
C ILE A 601 -43.18 -10.06 16.28
N GLY A 602 -44.38 -9.61 16.64
CA GLY A 602 -44.97 -9.79 17.96
C GLY A 602 -44.99 -11.24 18.49
N PRO A 603 -45.42 -12.22 17.71
CA PRO A 603 -45.33 -13.65 18.07
C PRO A 603 -43.88 -14.13 18.34
N VAL A 604 -42.90 -13.67 17.56
CA VAL A 604 -41.49 -14.01 17.77
C VAL A 604 -40.94 -13.41 19.08
N VAL A 605 -41.26 -12.13 19.35
CA VAL A 605 -40.93 -11.47 20.63
C VAL A 605 -41.54 -12.25 21.80
N ARG A 606 -42.82 -12.60 21.73
CA ARG A 606 -43.51 -13.37 22.76
C ARG A 606 -42.84 -14.73 23.01
N ALA A 607 -42.60 -15.50 21.94
CA ALA A 607 -41.95 -16.83 22.07
C ALA A 607 -40.55 -16.72 22.69
N SER A 608 -39.79 -15.68 22.32
CA SER A 608 -38.43 -15.42 22.89
C SER A 608 -38.50 -15.15 24.40
N LEU A 609 -39.46 -14.29 24.84
CA LEU A 609 -39.67 -13.97 26.24
C LEU A 609 -40.21 -15.16 27.05
N ASP A 610 -41.16 -15.93 26.48
CA ASP A 610 -41.68 -17.15 27.12
C ASP A 610 -40.60 -18.25 27.30
N ALA A 611 -39.61 -18.28 26.38
CA ALA A 611 -38.45 -19.15 26.47
C ALA A 611 -37.33 -18.59 27.38
N GLY A 612 -37.49 -17.37 27.93
CA GLY A 612 -36.46 -16.69 28.73
C GLY A 612 -35.20 -16.29 27.96
N LEU A 613 -35.30 -16.14 26.64
CA LEU A 613 -34.17 -15.82 25.76
C LEU A 613 -33.95 -14.30 25.62
N PRO A 614 -32.68 -13.84 25.62
CA PRO A 614 -32.35 -12.46 25.27
C PRO A 614 -32.76 -12.14 23.83
N LEU A 615 -33.14 -10.86 23.60
CA LEU A 615 -33.63 -10.36 22.33
C LEU A 615 -32.93 -9.07 21.91
N PHE A 616 -32.38 -9.06 20.72
CA PHE A 616 -31.79 -7.87 20.11
C PHE A 616 -32.50 -7.52 18.81
N GLY A 617 -32.90 -6.25 18.65
CA GLY A 617 -33.59 -5.76 17.45
C GLY A 617 -32.80 -4.70 16.70
N VAL A 618 -32.78 -4.79 15.36
CA VAL A 618 -32.15 -3.79 14.48
C VAL A 618 -33.22 -3.20 13.55
N CYS A 619 -33.34 -1.89 13.49
CA CYS A 619 -34.24 -1.12 12.64
C CYS A 619 -35.70 -1.56 12.77
N LEU A 620 -36.20 -2.39 11.85
CA LEU A 620 -37.54 -2.99 11.96
C LEU A 620 -37.69 -3.79 13.25
N GLY A 621 -36.65 -4.45 13.69
CA GLY A 621 -36.61 -5.17 14.97
C GLY A 621 -36.85 -4.25 16.17
N LEU A 622 -36.27 -3.03 16.20
CA LEU A 622 -36.58 -2.03 17.23
C LEU A 622 -38.06 -1.64 17.16
N GLN A 623 -38.54 -1.34 15.97
CA GLN A 623 -39.92 -0.92 15.77
C GLN A 623 -40.91 -1.97 16.28
N GLY A 624 -40.66 -3.24 15.97
CA GLY A 624 -41.51 -4.36 16.44
C GLY A 624 -41.42 -4.58 17.96
N ILE A 625 -40.27 -4.38 18.58
CA ILE A 625 -40.10 -4.42 20.04
C ILE A 625 -40.90 -3.29 20.71
N VAL A 626 -40.80 -2.05 20.19
CA VAL A 626 -41.54 -0.91 20.72
C VAL A 626 -43.05 -1.12 20.63
N GLU A 627 -43.57 -1.56 19.49
CA GLU A 627 -44.99 -1.87 19.31
C GLU A 627 -45.44 -3.02 20.23
N TYR A 628 -44.65 -4.08 20.39
CA TYR A 628 -44.97 -5.21 21.26
C TYR A 628 -45.17 -4.78 22.72
N PHE A 629 -44.37 -3.84 23.21
CA PHE A 629 -44.53 -3.30 24.57
C PHE A 629 -45.57 -2.18 24.68
N GLY A 630 -46.29 -1.84 23.61
CA GLY A 630 -47.42 -0.92 23.60
C GLY A 630 -47.06 0.51 23.18
N GLY A 631 -45.91 0.73 22.54
CA GLY A 631 -45.57 2.00 21.93
C GLY A 631 -46.15 2.19 20.54
N GLU A 632 -46.04 3.42 20.01
CA GLU A 632 -46.55 3.77 18.68
C GLU A 632 -45.38 4.25 17.78
N LEU A 633 -45.53 3.95 16.47
CA LEU A 633 -44.58 4.38 15.45
C LEU A 633 -45.09 5.62 14.71
N GLY A 634 -44.18 6.59 14.54
CA GLY A 634 -44.36 7.71 13.63
C GLY A 634 -43.77 7.45 12.25
N GLN A 635 -44.06 8.35 11.33
CA GLN A 635 -43.46 8.36 9.99
C GLN A 635 -42.69 9.65 9.78
N LEU A 636 -41.45 9.53 9.29
CA LEU A 636 -40.62 10.67 8.93
C LEU A 636 -41.23 11.45 7.76
N SER A 637 -41.15 12.77 7.82
CA SER A 637 -41.51 13.64 6.69
C SER A 637 -40.59 13.47 5.50
N THR A 638 -39.31 13.15 5.78
CA THR A 638 -38.30 12.82 4.78
C THR A 638 -37.64 11.51 5.18
N PRO A 639 -37.79 10.44 4.39
CA PRO A 639 -37.15 9.15 4.67
C PRO A 639 -35.65 9.25 4.77
N MET A 640 -35.06 8.50 5.71
CA MET A 640 -33.61 8.36 5.88
C MET A 640 -33.21 7.01 5.30
N HIS A 641 -32.65 7.02 4.09
CA HIS A 641 -32.17 5.82 3.41
C HIS A 641 -30.73 6.05 2.94
N GLY A 642 -29.78 5.31 3.52
CA GLY A 642 -28.37 5.43 3.20
C GLY A 642 -27.78 6.79 3.62
N LYS A 643 -28.22 7.33 4.76
CA LYS A 643 -27.75 8.61 5.30
C LYS A 643 -27.14 8.40 6.68
N PRO A 644 -25.98 9.01 6.95
CA PRO A 644 -25.42 9.02 8.28
C PRO A 644 -26.16 9.99 9.19
N SER A 645 -26.18 9.71 10.48
CA SER A 645 -26.59 10.64 11.53
C SER A 645 -25.67 10.54 12.72
N ALA A 646 -25.44 11.68 13.39
CA ALA A 646 -24.75 11.71 14.65
C ALA A 646 -25.70 11.21 15.76
N ILE A 647 -25.26 10.23 16.53
CA ILE A 647 -26.02 9.58 17.58
C ILE A 647 -25.39 9.93 18.92
N ARG A 648 -26.21 10.35 19.89
CA ARG A 648 -25.78 10.62 21.26
C ARG A 648 -26.30 9.53 22.19
N ILE A 649 -25.38 8.93 22.96
CA ILE A 649 -25.70 7.98 24.03
C ILE A 649 -26.23 8.74 25.26
N LEU A 650 -27.38 8.30 25.76
CA LEU A 650 -28.00 8.81 26.99
C LEU A 650 -27.71 7.91 28.18
N GLY A 651 -27.46 6.62 27.94
CA GLY A 651 -27.22 5.59 28.96
C GLY A 651 -27.34 4.19 28.36
N GLY A 652 -27.55 3.20 29.21
CA GLY A 652 -27.77 1.81 28.84
C GLY A 652 -26.52 0.95 28.90
N HIS A 653 -26.70 -0.38 28.95
CA HIS A 653 -25.63 -1.36 29.06
C HIS A 653 -25.16 -1.86 27.71
N LEU A 654 -26.03 -1.87 26.70
CA LEU A 654 -25.70 -2.28 25.33
C LEU A 654 -24.65 -1.37 24.70
N LEU A 655 -24.71 -0.07 25.01
CA LEU A 655 -23.85 0.97 24.43
C LEU A 655 -22.61 1.28 25.28
N ASP A 656 -22.38 0.54 26.35
CA ASP A 656 -21.20 0.71 27.22
C ASP A 656 -19.91 0.47 26.47
N GLY A 657 -18.94 1.37 26.66
CA GLY A 657 -17.62 1.30 26.03
C GLY A 657 -17.58 1.91 24.63
N LEU A 658 -18.71 2.38 24.09
CA LEU A 658 -18.76 3.15 22.85
C LEU A 658 -18.51 4.64 23.11
N PRO A 659 -18.05 5.42 22.11
CA PRO A 659 -17.96 6.87 22.19
C PRO A 659 -19.32 7.50 22.56
N LYS A 660 -19.34 8.55 23.37
CA LYS A 660 -20.59 9.22 23.78
C LYS A 660 -21.41 9.76 22.61
N GLU A 661 -20.74 10.14 21.56
CA GLU A 661 -21.30 10.55 20.28
C GLU A 661 -20.56 9.80 19.17
N PHE A 662 -21.29 9.25 18.22
CA PHE A 662 -20.74 8.53 17.08
C PHE A 662 -21.67 8.66 15.88
N ARG A 663 -21.18 8.32 14.67
CA ARG A 663 -21.98 8.31 13.44
C ARG A 663 -22.44 6.90 13.14
N ALA A 664 -23.67 6.77 12.64
CA ALA A 664 -24.20 5.48 12.16
C ALA A 664 -25.17 5.66 11.01
N GLY A 665 -25.28 4.61 10.18
CA GLY A 665 -26.14 4.61 9.01
C GLY A 665 -27.62 4.40 9.36
N ARG A 666 -28.50 5.21 8.76
CA ARG A 666 -29.95 5.10 8.90
C ARG A 666 -30.59 4.68 7.58
N TYR A 667 -31.58 3.75 7.67
CA TYR A 667 -32.32 3.21 6.52
C TYR A 667 -33.80 3.00 6.89
N HIS A 668 -34.50 4.06 7.35
CA HIS A 668 -35.84 3.92 7.82
C HIS A 668 -36.76 5.11 7.46
N SER A 669 -38.03 4.85 7.36
CA SER A 669 -39.11 5.85 7.23
C SER A 669 -39.99 5.89 8.47
N LEU A 670 -40.11 4.77 9.20
CA LEU A 670 -40.80 4.66 10.46
C LEU A 670 -39.84 4.82 11.63
N PHE A 671 -40.32 5.35 12.74
CA PHE A 671 -39.51 5.56 13.94
C PHE A 671 -40.39 5.52 15.21
N ALA A 672 -39.77 5.19 16.36
CA ALA A 672 -40.42 5.34 17.66
C ALA A 672 -40.31 6.79 18.13
N ARG A 673 -41.45 7.44 18.44
CA ARG A 673 -41.45 8.77 19.04
C ARG A 673 -41.06 8.65 20.50
N ARG A 674 -40.20 9.53 20.98
CA ARG A 674 -39.71 9.49 22.35
C ARG A 674 -40.81 9.58 23.39
N SER A 675 -41.90 10.38 23.12
CA SER A 675 -43.08 10.52 23.98
C SER A 675 -44.01 9.30 23.97
N GLU A 676 -43.82 8.37 23.03
CA GLU A 676 -44.66 7.21 22.81
C GLU A 676 -43.94 5.89 23.09
N VAL A 677 -42.69 5.98 23.56
CA VAL A 677 -41.93 4.80 24.08
C VAL A 677 -42.53 4.41 25.43
N PRO A 678 -42.95 3.14 25.63
CA PRO A 678 -43.55 2.70 26.89
C PRO A 678 -42.59 2.81 28.07
N ASP A 679 -43.14 3.00 29.30
CA ASP A 679 -42.34 3.12 30.52
C ASP A 679 -41.47 1.89 30.82
N SER A 680 -41.82 0.70 30.28
CA SER A 680 -41.01 -0.52 30.40
C SER A 680 -39.70 -0.47 29.61
N LEU A 681 -39.63 0.41 28.59
CA LEU A 681 -38.43 0.63 27.77
C LEU A 681 -37.75 1.95 28.17
N GLU A 682 -36.43 1.92 28.21
CA GLU A 682 -35.56 3.08 28.41
C GLU A 682 -34.95 3.51 27.09
N VAL A 683 -35.05 4.79 26.76
CA VAL A 683 -34.37 5.35 25.60
C VAL A 683 -32.91 5.57 25.96
N THR A 684 -32.02 4.83 25.32
CA THR A 684 -30.58 4.82 25.61
C THR A 684 -29.73 5.60 24.62
N ALA A 685 -30.28 5.92 23.44
CA ALA A 685 -29.65 6.83 22.48
C ALA A 685 -30.67 7.57 21.61
N VAL A 686 -30.26 8.75 21.14
CA VAL A 686 -31.06 9.60 20.24
C VAL A 686 -30.19 10.15 19.12
N SER A 687 -30.83 10.50 17.99
CA SER A 687 -30.18 11.26 16.92
C SER A 687 -30.03 12.73 17.33
N LEU A 688 -28.89 13.33 17.01
CA LEU A 688 -28.63 14.75 17.25
C LEU A 688 -29.36 15.66 16.26
N ASP A 689 -29.67 15.14 15.06
CA ASP A 689 -30.24 15.91 13.96
C ASP A 689 -31.74 16.18 14.16
N ASP A 690 -32.49 15.20 14.71
CA ASP A 690 -33.94 15.21 14.74
C ASP A 690 -34.55 14.66 16.05
N ASP A 691 -33.75 14.42 17.10
CA ASP A 691 -34.11 13.87 18.44
C ASP A 691 -34.92 12.55 18.36
N ILE A 692 -34.74 11.78 17.29
CA ILE A 692 -35.39 10.48 17.12
C ILE A 692 -34.69 9.42 17.97
N VAL A 693 -35.50 8.49 18.51
CA VAL A 693 -34.99 7.35 19.30
C VAL A 693 -34.12 6.46 18.43
N MET A 694 -32.87 6.28 18.83
CA MET A 694 -31.88 5.47 18.15
C MET A 694 -31.54 4.17 18.86
N ALA A 695 -31.80 4.06 20.15
CA ALA A 695 -31.68 2.83 20.90
C ALA A 695 -32.63 2.79 22.09
N VAL A 696 -33.11 1.58 22.38
CA VAL A 696 -33.93 1.30 23.57
C VAL A 696 -33.44 0.03 24.28
N GLU A 697 -33.63 -0.01 25.60
CA GLU A 697 -33.40 -1.20 26.42
C GLU A 697 -34.59 -1.41 27.38
N HIS A 698 -35.02 -2.67 27.57
CA HIS A 698 -36.02 -2.98 28.56
C HIS A 698 -35.43 -2.88 29.98
N ARG A 699 -36.21 -2.31 30.92
CA ARG A 699 -35.72 -2.03 32.27
C ARG A 699 -35.45 -3.28 33.10
N GLU A 700 -36.09 -4.40 32.81
CA GLU A 700 -36.00 -5.63 33.59
C GLU A 700 -35.60 -6.85 32.75
N LEU A 701 -36.05 -6.91 31.51
CA LEU A 701 -35.82 -8.07 30.63
C LEU A 701 -34.56 -7.88 29.77
N PRO A 702 -33.87 -8.95 29.34
CA PRO A 702 -32.70 -8.88 28.46
C PRO A 702 -33.13 -8.57 27.02
N VAL A 703 -33.72 -7.40 26.82
CA VAL A 703 -34.21 -6.92 25.52
C VAL A 703 -33.59 -5.56 25.24
N ALA A 704 -32.96 -5.45 24.09
CA ALA A 704 -32.38 -4.19 23.60
C ALA A 704 -32.55 -4.08 22.08
N ALA A 705 -32.58 -2.86 21.59
CA ALA A 705 -32.72 -2.63 20.15
C ALA A 705 -32.13 -1.29 19.70
N VAL A 706 -31.74 -1.23 18.41
CA VAL A 706 -31.23 -0.01 17.76
C VAL A 706 -32.00 0.29 16.48
N GLN A 707 -32.23 1.58 16.18
CA GLN A 707 -32.91 2.04 14.97
C GLN A 707 -31.95 2.15 13.78
N PHE A 708 -30.68 2.44 14.03
CA PHE A 708 -29.64 2.50 13.01
C PHE A 708 -29.13 1.10 12.67
N HIS A 709 -28.34 1.01 11.60
CA HIS A 709 -27.77 -0.22 11.09
C HIS A 709 -26.31 -0.36 11.56
N PRO A 710 -26.00 -1.17 12.59
CA PRO A 710 -24.62 -1.36 13.07
C PRO A 710 -23.73 -2.05 12.03
N GLU A 711 -24.32 -2.81 11.11
CA GLU A 711 -23.65 -3.49 10.02
C GLU A 711 -23.38 -2.60 8.80
N SER A 712 -23.88 -1.35 8.80
CA SER A 712 -23.68 -0.41 7.71
C SER A 712 -22.23 0.06 7.63
N ILE A 713 -21.74 0.30 6.41
CA ILE A 713 -20.44 0.94 6.17
C ILE A 713 -20.30 2.29 6.88
N MET A 714 -21.40 3.02 7.07
CA MET A 714 -21.45 4.28 7.79
C MET A 714 -21.37 4.14 9.33
N SER A 715 -21.33 2.91 9.83
CA SER A 715 -21.19 2.57 11.25
C SER A 715 -19.86 1.91 11.56
N LEU A 716 -18.89 1.98 10.60
CA LEU A 716 -17.56 1.36 10.73
C LEU A 716 -16.58 2.22 11.52
N ASP A 717 -16.81 3.54 11.59
CA ASP A 717 -15.90 4.46 12.27
C ASP A 717 -15.68 4.01 13.72
N ASP A 718 -14.43 4.01 14.16
CA ASP A 718 -13.99 3.51 15.48
C ASP A 718 -14.46 2.08 15.81
N GLY A 719 -14.90 1.29 14.82
CA GLY A 719 -15.41 -0.06 15.01
C GLY A 719 -16.72 -0.15 15.79
N VAL A 720 -17.47 0.95 15.89
CA VAL A 720 -18.69 1.10 16.74
C VAL A 720 -19.71 0.01 16.42
N GLY A 721 -19.98 -0.25 15.14
CA GLY A 721 -20.97 -1.24 14.73
C GLY A 721 -20.65 -2.66 15.24
N LEU A 722 -19.40 -3.10 15.07
CA LEU A 722 -18.96 -4.42 15.53
C LEU A 722 -18.89 -4.50 17.08
N ALA A 723 -18.46 -3.42 17.73
CA ALA A 723 -18.40 -3.35 19.19
C ALA A 723 -19.81 -3.45 19.80
N LEU A 724 -20.80 -2.80 19.21
CA LEU A 724 -22.21 -2.91 19.60
C LEU A 724 -22.72 -4.34 19.42
N ILE A 725 -22.45 -4.99 18.30
CA ILE A 725 -22.84 -6.39 18.07
C ILE A 725 -22.19 -7.32 19.09
N ARG A 726 -20.92 -7.10 19.44
CA ARG A 726 -20.27 -7.86 20.54
C ARG A 726 -20.97 -7.63 21.87
N ASN A 727 -21.31 -6.40 22.21
CA ASN A 727 -22.08 -6.12 23.43
C ASN A 727 -23.43 -6.84 23.43
N ALA A 728 -24.13 -6.91 22.27
CA ALA A 728 -25.38 -7.65 22.17
C ALA A 728 -25.19 -9.16 22.41
N VAL A 729 -24.14 -9.74 21.85
CA VAL A 729 -23.85 -11.18 22.03
C VAL A 729 -23.35 -11.50 23.44
N ASP A 730 -22.48 -10.67 24.02
CA ASP A 730 -21.79 -10.97 25.26
C ASP A 730 -22.56 -10.54 26.50
N ARG A 731 -23.26 -9.41 26.46
CA ARG A 731 -23.89 -8.79 27.63
C ARG A 731 -25.39 -8.99 27.76
N LEU A 732 -26.11 -9.20 26.64
CA LEU A 732 -27.53 -9.53 26.70
C LEU A 732 -27.68 -10.99 27.18
N VAL A 733 -27.85 -11.15 28.47
CA VAL A 733 -28.05 -12.45 29.14
C VAL A 733 -29.16 -12.31 30.17
N PRO A 734 -29.83 -13.40 30.57
CA PRO A 734 -30.80 -13.33 31.66
C PRO A 734 -30.16 -12.67 32.92
N GLY A 735 -30.83 -11.66 33.48
CA GLY A 735 -30.32 -10.92 34.61
C GLY A 735 -29.23 -9.86 34.30
N TRP A 736 -29.02 -9.51 33.07
CA TRP A 736 -27.96 -8.58 32.58
C TRP A 736 -27.93 -7.19 33.24
N ARG A 737 -29.07 -6.72 33.85
CA ARG A 737 -29.14 -5.46 34.61
C ARG A 737 -29.01 -5.67 36.13
N ALA A 738 -28.88 -6.88 36.60
CA ALA A 738 -28.77 -7.20 38.02
C ALA A 738 -27.31 -7.27 38.53
N GLY A 739 -26.32 -7.06 37.66
CA GLY A 739 -24.89 -7.11 37.96
C GLY A 739 -24.23 -5.75 38.18
#